data_4b39fb7c300881ba51c1ef642c276984
#
_entry.id   4b39fb7c300881ba51c1ef642c276984
#
_cell.length_a   1.000
_cell.length_b   1.000
_cell.length_c   1.000
_cell.angle_alpha   90.00
_cell.angle_beta   90.00
_cell.angle_gamma   90.00
#
_symmetry.space_group_name_H-M   'P 1'
#
loop_
_entity.id
_entity.type
_entity.pdbx_description
1 polymer ?
#
loop_
_entity_poly.entity_id
_entity_poly.type
_entity_poly.pdbx_seq_one_letter_code
_entity_poly.pdbx_strand_id
1 'polypeptide(L)'
;MSSTRLLGCLLVLLACPALAQQASTPTRAQRVVPPPTPVLLGDQSDGSRARPVHRILLRDTEGEVIRTTDRPLLPFSASHTCGADCHDVATIGRGWHFNTAAVGSAGGRRGEPWILVDADTATQLPLSYRGWPGAFQPEQVGITPWTFAKLFGGRMPGGITGDREPSPGLRARWAVSGALEPNCLACHDGSPAYDHAEYARQIGLENFRWATAAASGIALVTGAAREMPNTFDHLMPIVEDALLPRMPSVAYAPERFLPDSKVVFDIVREVPARRCYFCHSSADLAHTGQGRWNADVDIHMARGMTCVDCHRHGLDHTMTRGYEGDPAASASTTAAVSCRGCHLASEPDRVFARRRVGAPYPRHAGLPPIHLQKLSCTACHSGPRPEAFTRRLKTSQAHRLGGLNVNKASEALPHLYYPVFARQDDGTTTPNRLMWPAFWGRMLNGTVTPLAPYRVKKLMSKARVALKRSPDGNWSSLDNATLVSILGLLGAEPQTAGTPVYVAGGKLHRLDKAGNVASEDHQSAQPYLWPMAHDVRPASLALGARGCQDCHDTAAPIFFGQVAVDSPLTSGRSESWKMHRFQQNLDTVYVADFANAFRYRPWLKGTVTAAAAVLLLLVLAYVMPALGRLSAATAQGKSARVVANLAAVSACGVSVASGFPALVSGESLTGYRLMIHVGAAPVLAASGALVTLFWAQRNRFDRADWNRVRRPFGAAPSRAASPYAVLLRKLFFWVAAIAAIPAVVSAALAMFPVLASVRQPLLFEVHRYSVVVLAASALLFTGFALVAWTCRYPEDRGEAAGVVSGS
;
A
#
# COMPACT_ATOMS: atom_id res chain seq x y z
N MET A 1 29.00 -56.00 1.12
CA MET A 1 29.16 -54.56 0.75
C MET A 1 29.24 -53.80 2.08
N SER A 2 30.38 -53.21 2.30
CA SER A 2 30.84 -52.79 3.63
C SER A 2 30.06 -51.58 4.20
N SER A 3 29.76 -51.68 5.47
CA SER A 3 29.06 -50.70 6.32
C SER A 3 29.73 -49.31 6.41
N THR A 4 30.89 -49.13 5.81
CA THR A 4 31.61 -47.83 5.77
C THR A 4 31.07 -46.85 4.73
N ARG A 5 30.27 -47.27 3.73
CA ARG A 5 29.70 -46.36 2.74
C ARG A 5 28.37 -45.72 3.17
N LEU A 6 27.67 -46.32 4.16
CA LEU A 6 26.43 -45.75 4.69
C LEU A 6 26.69 -44.63 5.71
N LEU A 7 27.82 -44.69 6.42
CA LEU A 7 28.19 -43.65 7.38
C LEU A 7 28.69 -42.38 6.70
N GLY A 8 29.28 -42.49 5.51
CA GLY A 8 29.69 -41.36 4.69
C GLY A 8 28.54 -40.52 4.15
N CYS A 9 27.42 -41.15 3.78
CA CYS A 9 26.24 -40.44 3.32
C CYS A 9 25.45 -39.70 4.44
N LEU A 10 25.52 -40.20 5.68
CA LEU A 10 24.83 -39.54 6.80
C LEU A 10 25.62 -38.34 7.33
N LEU A 11 26.96 -38.35 7.22
CA LEU A 11 27.80 -37.20 7.61
C LEU A 11 27.77 -36.08 6.58
N VAL A 12 27.50 -36.36 5.30
CA VAL A 12 27.34 -35.36 4.25
C VAL A 12 26.01 -34.60 4.39
N LEU A 13 24.99 -35.22 4.99
CA LEU A 13 23.71 -34.55 5.25
C LEU A 13 23.71 -33.66 6.51
N LEU A 14 24.68 -33.81 7.39
CA LEU A 14 24.83 -33.01 8.62
C LEU A 14 25.86 -31.87 8.49
N ALA A 15 26.65 -31.88 7.41
CA ALA A 15 27.68 -30.87 7.13
C ALA A 15 27.31 -30.01 5.89
N CYS A 16 26.07 -29.48 5.83
CA CYS A 16 25.77 -28.38 4.94
C CYS A 16 26.00 -27.08 5.72
N PRO A 17 27.20 -26.45 5.63
CA PRO A 17 27.31 -25.08 6.08
C PRO A 17 26.42 -24.24 5.18
N ALA A 18 25.69 -23.32 5.77
CA ALA A 18 25.06 -22.25 5.06
C ALA A 18 26.06 -21.63 4.08
N LEU A 19 25.95 -21.96 2.81
CA LEU A 19 26.50 -21.14 1.74
C LEU A 19 25.74 -19.83 1.78
N ALA A 20 26.24 -18.93 2.64
CA ALA A 20 25.99 -17.52 2.47
C ALA A 20 26.48 -17.19 1.06
N GLN A 21 25.56 -17.00 0.13
CA GLN A 21 25.84 -16.29 -1.10
C GLN A 21 26.42 -14.94 -0.70
N GLN A 22 27.72 -14.83 -0.75
CA GLN A 22 28.39 -13.54 -0.81
C GLN A 22 27.89 -12.89 -2.09
N ALA A 23 26.86 -12.05 -1.96
CA ALA A 23 26.52 -11.08 -2.98
C ALA A 23 27.80 -10.28 -3.21
N SER A 24 28.40 -10.45 -4.40
CA SER A 24 29.47 -9.60 -4.90
C SER A 24 28.98 -8.17 -4.80
N THR A 25 29.56 -7.41 -3.89
CA THR A 25 29.36 -5.97 -3.78
C THR A 25 29.75 -5.36 -5.13
N PRO A 26 28.83 -4.70 -5.86
CA PRO A 26 29.22 -4.02 -7.08
C PRO A 26 30.22 -2.93 -6.68
N THR A 27 31.38 -2.95 -7.30
CA THR A 27 32.43 -1.94 -7.14
C THR A 27 31.75 -0.58 -7.40
N ARG A 28 31.63 0.21 -6.34
CA ARG A 28 31.05 1.54 -6.37
C ARG A 28 31.91 2.38 -7.32
N ALA A 29 31.44 2.54 -8.58
CA ALA A 29 32.01 3.53 -9.47
C ALA A 29 32.03 4.86 -8.72
N GLN A 30 33.19 5.42 -8.52
CA GLN A 30 33.34 6.75 -7.94
C GLN A 30 32.59 7.71 -8.86
N ARG A 31 31.39 8.10 -8.46
CA ARG A 31 30.67 9.20 -9.09
C ARG A 31 31.55 10.41 -8.90
N VAL A 32 32.07 10.95 -9.97
CA VAL A 32 32.66 12.28 -9.98
C VAL A 32 31.53 13.21 -9.57
N VAL A 33 31.56 13.66 -8.32
CA VAL A 33 30.62 14.66 -7.80
C VAL A 33 31.06 15.97 -8.45
N PRO A 34 30.25 16.61 -9.30
CA PRO A 34 30.57 17.94 -9.81
C PRO A 34 30.78 18.87 -8.61
N PRO A 35 31.64 19.90 -8.74
CA PRO A 35 31.86 20.86 -7.66
C PRO A 35 30.50 21.43 -7.21
N PRO A 36 30.26 21.56 -5.90
CA PRO A 36 28.99 22.04 -5.42
C PRO A 36 28.70 23.42 -6.02
N THR A 37 27.57 23.57 -6.65
CA THR A 37 27.07 24.89 -7.08
C THR A 37 27.04 25.79 -5.85
N PRO A 38 27.52 27.04 -5.92
CA PRO A 38 27.48 27.92 -4.77
C PRO A 38 26.04 28.09 -4.29
N VAL A 39 25.80 27.72 -3.03
CA VAL A 39 24.45 27.80 -2.41
C VAL A 39 24.17 29.28 -2.17
N LEU A 40 23.06 29.78 -2.72
CA LEU A 40 22.63 31.16 -2.53
C LEU A 40 22.36 31.47 -1.05
N LEU A 41 22.43 32.74 -0.68
CA LEU A 41 22.34 33.18 0.73
C LEU A 41 21.06 32.69 1.42
N GLY A 42 19.93 32.78 0.74
CA GLY A 42 18.63 32.34 1.26
C GLY A 42 18.47 30.83 1.42
N ASP A 43 19.29 30.05 0.72
CA ASP A 43 19.26 28.59 0.71
C ASP A 43 20.23 27.96 1.72
N GLN A 44 21.07 28.79 2.36
CA GLN A 44 21.99 28.33 3.39
C GLN A 44 21.25 27.98 4.68
N SER A 45 21.73 26.96 5.37
CA SER A 45 21.20 26.54 6.66
C SER A 45 22.30 26.56 7.69
N ASP A 46 22.17 27.44 8.67
CA ASP A 46 23.02 27.53 9.85
C ASP A 46 22.56 26.64 11.02
N GLY A 47 21.46 25.88 10.82
CA GLY A 47 20.82 25.08 11.84
C GLY A 47 19.95 25.90 12.82
N SER A 48 19.87 27.20 12.66
CA SER A 48 19.04 28.09 13.49
C SER A 48 17.55 27.80 13.28
N ARG A 49 16.76 27.95 14.35
CA ARG A 49 15.30 27.96 14.32
C ARG A 49 14.71 29.37 14.33
N ALA A 50 15.55 30.40 14.33
CA ALA A 50 15.10 31.77 14.25
C ALA A 50 14.33 32.01 12.94
N ARG A 51 13.28 32.82 13.01
CA ARG A 51 12.58 33.24 11.79
C ARG A 51 13.43 34.27 11.07
N PRO A 52 13.75 34.03 9.79
CA PRO A 52 14.51 35.01 9.03
C PRO A 52 13.64 36.26 8.75
N VAL A 53 14.21 37.41 8.85
CA VAL A 53 13.55 38.67 8.52
C VAL A 53 13.63 38.90 7.02
N HIS A 54 12.48 38.84 6.34
CA HIS A 54 12.38 39.11 4.92
C HIS A 54 11.93 40.55 4.67
N ARG A 55 12.92 41.44 4.64
CA ARG A 55 12.77 42.84 4.19
C ARG A 55 13.31 42.96 2.78
N ILE A 56 12.43 42.88 1.78
CA ILE A 56 12.78 42.65 0.37
C ILE A 56 12.10 43.64 -0.54
N LEU A 57 12.72 43.87 -1.70
CA LEU A 57 12.11 44.62 -2.80
C LEU A 57 11.17 43.69 -3.59
N LEU A 58 9.98 44.17 -3.91
CA LEU A 58 9.10 43.48 -4.85
C LEU A 58 9.64 43.71 -6.27
N ARG A 59 9.59 42.65 -7.08
CA ARG A 59 9.96 42.69 -8.47
C ARG A 59 8.82 42.14 -9.32
N ASP A 60 8.63 42.74 -10.50
CA ASP A 60 7.68 42.24 -11.48
C ASP A 60 8.22 41.03 -12.29
N THR A 61 7.50 40.64 -13.34
CA THR A 61 7.88 39.49 -14.20
C THR A 61 9.11 39.78 -15.08
N GLU A 62 9.47 41.02 -15.27
CA GLU A 62 10.66 41.49 -15.99
C GLU A 62 11.86 41.65 -15.04
N GLY A 63 11.66 41.50 -13.73
CA GLY A 63 12.70 41.67 -12.71
C GLY A 63 12.88 43.07 -12.20
N GLU A 64 12.08 44.03 -12.69
CA GLU A 64 12.14 45.42 -12.29
C GLU A 64 11.52 45.64 -10.88
N VAL A 65 12.09 46.59 -10.15
CA VAL A 65 11.64 46.92 -8.80
C VAL A 65 10.34 47.71 -8.83
N ILE A 66 9.32 47.20 -8.14
CA ILE A 66 8.03 47.85 -8.00
C ILE A 66 8.09 48.92 -6.92
N ARG A 67 7.71 50.16 -7.28
CA ARG A 67 7.56 51.32 -6.40
C ARG A 67 6.11 51.78 -6.37
N THR A 68 5.64 52.28 -5.27
CA THR A 68 4.26 52.77 -5.11
C THR A 68 3.91 53.94 -6.06
N THR A 69 4.96 54.59 -6.64
CA THR A 69 4.85 55.69 -7.59
C THR A 69 4.72 55.26 -9.03
N ASP A 70 4.97 53.96 -9.35
CA ASP A 70 4.98 53.45 -10.71
C ASP A 70 3.57 53.53 -11.33
N ARG A 71 3.55 53.75 -12.64
CA ARG A 71 2.28 53.80 -13.43
C ARG A 71 2.53 53.19 -14.81
N PRO A 72 1.79 52.13 -15.18
CA PRO A 72 0.90 51.37 -14.33
C PRO A 72 1.62 50.56 -13.25
N LEU A 73 0.93 50.20 -12.17
CA LEU A 73 1.45 49.23 -11.21
C LEU A 73 1.28 47.82 -11.79
N LEU A 74 2.33 47.02 -11.66
CA LEU A 74 2.34 45.61 -12.09
C LEU A 74 2.29 44.67 -10.89
N PRO A 75 1.76 43.46 -11.04
CA PRO A 75 1.78 42.44 -9.97
C PRO A 75 3.21 41.96 -9.74
N PHE A 76 3.61 41.73 -8.50
CA PHE A 76 4.93 41.17 -8.23
C PHE A 76 5.00 39.70 -8.66
N SER A 77 6.13 39.33 -9.20
CA SER A 77 6.54 37.97 -9.49
C SER A 77 7.14 37.33 -8.25
N ALA A 78 6.62 36.20 -7.82
CA ALA A 78 7.23 35.45 -6.72
C ALA A 78 8.61 34.91 -7.12
N SER A 79 8.76 34.47 -8.35
CA SER A 79 10.02 33.93 -8.87
C SER A 79 11.13 34.99 -8.87
N HIS A 80 10.86 36.20 -9.31
CA HIS A 80 11.85 37.28 -9.34
C HIS A 80 12.04 37.94 -7.97
N THR A 81 10.97 38.07 -7.17
CA THR A 81 11.04 38.67 -5.83
C THR A 81 11.82 37.78 -4.86
N CYS A 82 11.58 36.47 -4.86
CA CYS A 82 12.27 35.51 -3.98
C CYS A 82 13.57 34.99 -4.60
N GLY A 83 13.61 34.86 -5.93
CA GLY A 83 14.74 34.33 -6.68
C GLY A 83 15.93 35.26 -6.68
N ALA A 84 15.79 36.40 -7.29
CA ALA A 84 16.88 37.36 -7.46
C ALA A 84 18.28 36.79 -7.11
N ASP A 85 18.88 37.27 -6.02
CA ASP A 85 20.18 36.79 -5.52
C ASP A 85 20.03 35.92 -4.25
N CYS A 86 18.81 35.53 -3.88
CA CYS A 86 18.52 34.92 -2.57
C CYS A 86 18.22 33.44 -2.63
N HIS A 87 17.32 32.98 -3.53
CA HIS A 87 16.89 31.58 -3.61
C HIS A 87 17.04 31.00 -5.02
N ASP A 88 17.50 29.75 -5.14
CA ASP A 88 17.54 29.01 -6.41
C ASP A 88 16.13 28.52 -6.79
N VAL A 89 15.33 29.45 -7.30
CA VAL A 89 13.95 29.18 -7.74
C VAL A 89 13.88 28.12 -8.86
N ALA A 90 14.92 28.00 -9.68
CA ALA A 90 14.97 27.00 -10.73
C ALA A 90 15.07 25.59 -10.15
N THR A 91 15.84 25.39 -9.09
CA THR A 91 15.91 24.11 -8.36
C THR A 91 14.64 23.86 -7.58
N ILE A 92 14.12 24.85 -6.83
CA ILE A 92 12.89 24.80 -6.06
C ILE A 92 11.69 24.43 -6.95
N GLY A 93 11.60 25.04 -8.13
CA GLY A 93 10.52 24.82 -9.10
C GLY A 93 10.45 23.41 -9.69
N ARG A 94 11.46 22.55 -9.45
CA ARG A 94 11.41 21.11 -9.81
C ARG A 94 10.63 20.27 -8.83
N GLY A 95 10.25 20.83 -7.68
CA GLY A 95 9.52 20.13 -6.63
C GLY A 95 8.15 19.62 -7.05
N TRP A 96 7.65 18.62 -6.33
CA TRP A 96 6.39 17.93 -6.64
C TRP A 96 5.18 18.84 -6.81
N HIS A 97 5.12 19.95 -6.08
CA HIS A 97 4.03 20.91 -6.16
C HIS A 97 4.12 21.84 -7.38
N PHE A 98 5.31 22.05 -7.92
CA PHE A 98 5.55 22.97 -9.03
C PHE A 98 5.74 22.27 -10.37
N ASN A 99 6.09 20.98 -10.37
CA ASN A 99 6.34 20.20 -11.59
C ASN A 99 5.11 19.42 -12.09
N THR A 100 3.92 19.75 -11.62
CA THR A 100 2.69 18.98 -11.93
C THR A 100 2.41 18.90 -13.43
N ALA A 101 2.76 19.94 -14.19
CA ALA A 101 2.62 19.99 -15.65
C ALA A 101 3.90 19.59 -16.40
N ALA A 102 4.96 19.18 -15.73
CA ALA A 102 6.20 18.77 -16.38
C ALA A 102 6.03 17.39 -17.02
N VAL A 103 6.18 17.35 -18.34
CA VAL A 103 6.14 16.10 -19.12
C VAL A 103 7.35 15.24 -18.75
N GLY A 104 7.11 13.94 -18.50
CA GLY A 104 8.18 13.01 -18.17
C GLY A 104 8.64 13.05 -16.72
N SER A 105 7.93 13.74 -15.82
CA SER A 105 8.17 13.64 -14.38
C SER A 105 7.94 12.19 -13.93
N ALA A 106 8.82 11.69 -13.03
CA ALA A 106 8.78 10.32 -12.58
C ALA A 106 7.39 9.94 -12.02
N GLY A 107 6.83 8.81 -12.50
CA GLY A 107 5.49 8.38 -12.12
C GLY A 107 5.36 8.09 -10.64
N GLY A 108 6.30 7.34 -10.09
CA GLY A 108 6.24 6.86 -8.72
C GLY A 108 4.94 6.14 -8.38
N ARG A 109 4.63 5.97 -7.10
CA ARG A 109 3.35 5.42 -6.65
C ARG A 109 2.20 6.35 -7.05
N ARG A 110 1.12 5.79 -7.60
CA ARG A 110 -0.10 6.51 -7.94
C ARG A 110 -0.60 7.37 -6.78
N GLY A 111 -1.02 8.59 -7.09
CA GLY A 111 -1.65 9.51 -6.14
C GLY A 111 -3.02 9.93 -6.63
N GLU A 112 -3.61 10.92 -5.96
CA GLU A 112 -4.86 11.55 -6.39
C GLU A 112 -4.65 12.22 -7.76
N PRO A 113 -5.38 11.82 -8.81
CA PRO A 113 -5.26 12.42 -10.12
C PRO A 113 -6.01 13.76 -10.17
N TRP A 114 -5.72 14.58 -11.16
CA TRP A 114 -6.63 15.62 -11.56
C TRP A 114 -7.82 14.99 -12.26
N ILE A 115 -9.04 15.32 -11.87
CA ILE A 115 -10.22 14.68 -12.43
C ILE A 115 -10.97 15.67 -13.31
N LEU A 116 -11.02 15.38 -14.61
CA LEU A 116 -11.83 16.13 -15.55
C LEU A 116 -13.28 15.67 -15.43
N VAL A 117 -14.17 16.61 -15.16
CA VAL A 117 -15.62 16.37 -15.12
C VAL A 117 -16.29 17.27 -16.14
N ASP A 118 -17.11 16.68 -17.00
CA ASP A 118 -18.04 17.40 -17.89
C ASP A 118 -19.41 16.74 -17.83
N ALA A 119 -20.34 17.40 -17.13
CA ALA A 119 -21.69 16.87 -16.90
C ALA A 119 -22.54 16.89 -18.20
N ASP A 120 -22.26 17.78 -19.17
CA ASP A 120 -23.00 17.86 -20.41
C ASP A 120 -22.76 16.65 -21.32
N THR A 121 -21.60 16.01 -21.17
CA THR A 121 -21.23 14.82 -21.94
C THR A 121 -21.14 13.56 -21.07
N ALA A 122 -21.53 13.62 -19.80
CA ALA A 122 -21.38 12.55 -18.83
C ALA A 122 -19.95 11.98 -18.81
N THR A 123 -18.97 12.88 -18.76
CA THR A 123 -17.55 12.53 -18.76
C THR A 123 -16.93 12.76 -17.40
N GLN A 124 -16.18 11.77 -16.91
CA GLN A 124 -15.33 11.82 -15.75
C GLN A 124 -14.10 10.96 -16.01
N LEU A 125 -12.91 11.56 -16.03
CA LEU A 125 -11.71 10.78 -16.25
C LEU A 125 -10.49 11.35 -15.48
N PRO A 126 -9.56 10.47 -15.06
CA PRO A 126 -8.38 10.86 -14.34
C PRO A 126 -7.34 11.41 -15.28
N LEU A 127 -6.75 12.56 -14.94
CA LEU A 127 -5.70 13.21 -15.68
C LEU A 127 -4.41 13.27 -14.87
N SER A 128 -3.28 13.05 -15.52
CA SER A 128 -1.96 13.29 -14.93
C SER A 128 -0.91 13.46 -16.03
N TYR A 129 0.00 14.41 -15.85
CA TYR A 129 1.23 14.48 -16.65
C TYR A 129 2.26 13.41 -16.24
N ARG A 130 2.07 12.81 -15.06
CA ARG A 130 2.86 11.68 -14.59
C ARG A 130 2.33 10.40 -15.24
N GLY A 131 3.23 9.47 -15.58
CA GLY A 131 2.89 8.22 -16.23
C GLY A 131 2.17 7.22 -15.29
N TRP A 132 1.09 7.67 -14.64
CA TRP A 132 0.31 6.81 -13.75
C TRP A 132 -0.62 5.89 -14.54
N PRO A 133 -0.54 4.56 -14.37
CA PRO A 133 -1.44 3.63 -15.04
C PRO A 133 -2.92 3.96 -14.76
N GLY A 134 -3.71 4.05 -15.83
CA GLY A 134 -5.14 4.37 -15.77
C GLY A 134 -5.46 5.88 -15.78
N ALA A 135 -4.46 6.77 -15.69
CA ALA A 135 -4.63 8.21 -15.91
C ALA A 135 -4.26 8.58 -17.34
N PHE A 136 -4.98 9.56 -17.90
CA PHE A 136 -4.72 10.10 -19.23
C PHE A 136 -3.89 11.39 -19.13
N GLN A 137 -3.08 11.65 -20.13
CA GLN A 137 -2.40 12.94 -20.23
C GLN A 137 -3.41 14.01 -20.65
N PRO A 138 -3.35 15.24 -20.11
CA PRO A 138 -4.30 16.31 -20.43
C PRO A 138 -4.42 16.60 -21.93
N GLU A 139 -3.32 16.52 -22.67
CA GLU A 139 -3.30 16.77 -24.10
C GLU A 139 -4.12 15.75 -24.90
N GLN A 140 -4.24 14.52 -24.42
CA GLN A 140 -5.07 13.47 -25.07
C GLN A 140 -6.55 13.84 -25.14
N VAL A 141 -6.99 14.70 -24.21
CA VAL A 141 -8.37 15.22 -24.17
C VAL A 141 -8.46 16.71 -24.57
N GLY A 142 -7.43 17.22 -25.24
CA GLY A 142 -7.39 18.58 -25.77
C GLY A 142 -7.21 19.68 -24.72
N ILE A 143 -6.70 19.32 -23.53
CA ILE A 143 -6.41 20.27 -22.45
C ILE A 143 -4.97 20.78 -22.63
N THR A 144 -4.84 22.05 -22.99
CA THR A 144 -3.56 22.75 -23.03
C THR A 144 -3.08 23.13 -21.63
N PRO A 145 -1.78 23.45 -21.42
CA PRO A 145 -1.29 23.92 -20.13
C PRO A 145 -2.07 25.14 -19.58
N TRP A 146 -2.47 26.07 -20.44
CA TRP A 146 -3.31 27.21 -20.04
C TRP A 146 -4.69 26.76 -19.55
N THR A 147 -5.35 25.86 -20.30
CA THR A 147 -6.65 25.29 -19.90
C THR A 147 -6.52 24.48 -18.60
N PHE A 148 -5.41 23.76 -18.42
CA PHE A 148 -5.10 23.04 -17.20
C PHE A 148 -4.95 23.97 -16.00
N ALA A 149 -4.19 25.08 -16.16
CA ALA A 149 -4.10 26.11 -15.12
C ALA A 149 -5.45 26.67 -14.75
N LYS A 150 -6.32 26.96 -15.72
CA LYS A 150 -7.67 27.45 -15.51
C LYS A 150 -8.55 26.45 -14.72
N LEU A 151 -8.46 25.16 -15.06
CA LEU A 151 -9.28 24.11 -14.41
C LEU A 151 -8.80 23.76 -13.03
N PHE A 152 -7.49 23.66 -12.84
CA PHE A 152 -6.87 23.05 -11.68
C PHE A 152 -5.95 23.97 -10.88
N GLY A 153 -5.47 25.06 -11.46
CA GLY A 153 -4.48 25.95 -10.86
C GLY A 153 -4.87 26.55 -9.52
N GLY A 154 -6.17 26.78 -9.26
CA GLY A 154 -6.64 27.27 -7.98
C GLY A 154 -6.47 26.28 -6.80
N ARG A 155 -6.00 25.07 -7.08
CA ARG A 155 -5.77 23.99 -6.09
C ARG A 155 -4.33 23.51 -6.10
N MET A 156 -3.41 24.34 -6.52
CA MET A 156 -1.98 24.09 -6.50
C MET A 156 -1.22 25.40 -6.29
N PRO A 157 -0.02 25.35 -5.72
CA PRO A 157 0.76 26.56 -5.42
C PRO A 157 1.54 27.09 -6.65
N GLY A 158 1.02 26.89 -7.86
CA GLY A 158 1.63 27.41 -9.08
C GLY A 158 2.48 26.40 -9.85
N GLY A 159 3.33 26.91 -10.73
CA GLY A 159 4.27 26.10 -11.51
C GLY A 159 3.68 25.42 -12.76
N ILE A 160 2.52 25.86 -13.23
CA ILE A 160 1.96 25.40 -14.51
C ILE A 160 2.35 26.38 -15.59
N THR A 161 3.61 26.49 -15.86
CA THR A 161 4.07 27.28 -16.95
C THR A 161 5.00 26.43 -17.77
N GLY A 162 4.48 25.73 -18.70
CA GLY A 162 5.36 25.30 -19.77
C GLY A 162 5.61 26.49 -20.66
N ASP A 163 6.78 26.58 -21.21
CA ASP A 163 7.16 27.44 -22.34
C ASP A 163 6.36 27.11 -23.61
N ARG A 164 5.19 26.52 -23.46
CA ARG A 164 4.31 26.08 -24.52
C ARG A 164 3.36 27.20 -24.88
N GLU A 165 3.44 27.65 -26.10
CA GLU A 165 2.49 28.60 -26.64
C GLU A 165 1.03 28.14 -26.42
N PRO A 166 0.14 29.02 -25.98
CA PRO A 166 -1.27 28.76 -25.89
C PRO A 166 -1.86 28.44 -27.27
N SER A 167 -3.02 27.82 -27.29
CA SER A 167 -3.72 27.51 -28.52
C SER A 167 -3.89 28.77 -29.38
N PRO A 168 -3.80 28.65 -30.72
CA PRO A 168 -4.07 29.74 -31.62
C PRO A 168 -5.41 30.43 -31.31
N GLY A 169 -5.45 31.74 -31.28
CA GLY A 169 -6.64 32.52 -30.91
C GLY A 169 -6.79 32.89 -29.42
N LEU A 170 -5.94 32.35 -28.54
CA LEU A 170 -5.89 32.72 -27.12
C LEU A 170 -4.62 33.52 -26.77
N ARG A 171 -3.74 33.77 -27.73
CA ARG A 171 -2.41 34.37 -27.48
C ARG A 171 -2.51 35.72 -26.79
N ALA A 172 -3.35 36.62 -27.26
CA ALA A 172 -3.47 37.94 -26.68
C ALA A 172 -4.02 37.92 -25.26
N ARG A 173 -5.10 37.18 -25.01
CA ARG A 173 -5.67 37.01 -23.66
C ARG A 173 -4.72 36.30 -22.73
N TRP A 174 -3.94 35.33 -23.25
CA TRP A 174 -2.90 34.67 -22.45
C TRP A 174 -1.84 35.66 -21.97
N ALA A 175 -1.42 36.59 -22.79
CA ALA A 175 -0.48 37.64 -22.39
C ALA A 175 -1.02 38.52 -21.26
N VAL A 176 -2.34 38.80 -21.27
CA VAL A 176 -3.02 39.42 -20.12
C VAL A 176 -3.04 38.53 -18.90
N SER A 177 -3.43 37.27 -19.03
CA SER A 177 -3.51 36.31 -17.94
C SER A 177 -2.14 36.07 -17.28
N GLY A 178 -1.10 36.00 -18.13
CA GLY A 178 0.25 35.67 -17.69
C GLY A 178 0.44 34.22 -17.29
N ALA A 179 1.59 33.94 -16.71
CA ALA A 179 1.98 32.62 -16.26
C ALA A 179 1.60 32.40 -14.79
N LEU A 180 1.36 31.13 -14.42
CA LEU A 180 1.15 30.74 -13.03
C LEU A 180 2.46 30.26 -12.42
N GLU A 181 3.24 31.19 -11.90
CA GLU A 181 4.53 30.94 -11.28
C GLU A 181 4.44 30.11 -9.98
N PRO A 182 5.57 29.51 -9.55
CA PRO A 182 5.69 28.97 -8.18
C PRO A 182 5.35 30.04 -7.13
N ASN A 183 4.37 29.77 -6.30
CA ASN A 183 3.90 30.68 -5.27
C ASN A 183 4.47 30.28 -3.90
N CYS A 184 5.61 30.83 -3.53
CA CYS A 184 6.31 30.55 -2.28
C CYS A 184 5.46 30.90 -1.04
N LEU A 185 4.69 32.00 -1.11
CA LEU A 185 3.83 32.45 -0.02
C LEU A 185 2.69 31.47 0.30
N ALA A 186 2.26 30.67 -0.66
CA ALA A 186 1.23 29.66 -0.44
C ALA A 186 1.58 28.70 0.71
N CYS A 187 2.88 28.43 0.89
CA CYS A 187 3.40 27.55 1.93
C CYS A 187 4.12 28.33 3.04
N HIS A 188 4.98 29.28 2.68
CA HIS A 188 5.94 29.90 3.60
C HIS A 188 5.45 31.18 4.29
N ASP A 189 4.29 31.73 3.92
CA ASP A 189 3.73 32.86 4.66
C ASP A 189 3.27 32.43 6.06
N GLY A 190 3.90 32.95 7.09
CA GLY A 190 3.57 32.71 8.50
C GLY A 190 2.37 33.52 8.99
N SER A 191 2.03 34.61 8.28
CA SER A 191 0.95 35.51 8.69
C SER A 191 -0.43 34.92 8.36
N PRO A 192 -1.49 35.36 9.04
CA PRO A 192 -2.85 34.99 8.65
C PRO A 192 -3.35 35.74 7.42
N ALA A 193 -2.59 36.69 6.88
CA ALA A 193 -3.01 37.58 5.81
C ALA A 193 -3.05 36.88 4.43
N TYR A 194 -2.26 35.84 4.22
CA TYR A 194 -2.30 35.10 2.96
C TYR A 194 -3.61 34.32 2.80
N ASP A 195 -4.33 34.61 1.72
CA ASP A 195 -5.64 34.02 1.42
C ASP A 195 -5.60 33.06 0.20
N HIS A 196 -5.60 31.76 0.45
CA HIS A 196 -5.70 30.75 -0.59
C HIS A 196 -7.02 30.82 -1.38
N ALA A 197 -8.13 31.28 -0.78
CA ALA A 197 -9.40 31.38 -1.47
C ALA A 197 -9.37 32.52 -2.48
N GLU A 198 -8.73 33.64 -2.14
CA GLU A 198 -8.48 34.74 -3.07
C GLU A 198 -7.56 34.32 -4.21
N TYR A 199 -6.47 33.56 -3.91
CA TYR A 199 -5.64 32.96 -4.96
C TYR A 199 -6.47 32.12 -5.94
N ALA A 200 -7.29 31.21 -5.43
CA ALA A 200 -8.14 30.36 -6.25
C ALA A 200 -9.18 31.16 -7.05
N ARG A 201 -9.72 32.24 -6.45
CA ARG A 201 -10.63 33.16 -7.13
C ARG A 201 -9.98 33.84 -8.32
N GLN A 202 -8.76 34.36 -8.15
CA GLN A 202 -8.01 35.00 -9.23
C GLN A 202 -7.71 34.02 -10.37
N ILE A 203 -7.38 32.77 -10.06
CA ILE A 203 -7.24 31.72 -11.09
C ILE A 203 -8.54 31.54 -11.87
N GLY A 204 -9.68 31.51 -11.19
CA GLY A 204 -11.00 31.45 -11.84
C GLY A 204 -11.34 32.67 -12.71
N LEU A 205 -10.71 33.82 -12.46
CA LEU A 205 -10.79 35.02 -13.29
C LEU A 205 -9.77 35.05 -14.44
N GLU A 206 -8.93 34.00 -14.54
CA GLU A 206 -7.80 33.87 -15.47
C GLU A 206 -6.69 34.89 -15.19
N ASN A 207 -6.65 35.48 -14.01
CA ASN A 207 -5.63 36.43 -13.55
C ASN A 207 -4.41 35.70 -12.99
N PHE A 208 -3.70 34.93 -13.80
CA PHE A 208 -2.68 34.00 -13.28
C PHE A 208 -1.50 34.76 -12.68
N ARG A 209 -0.92 35.73 -13.38
CA ARG A 209 0.21 36.52 -12.86
C ARG A 209 -0.16 37.39 -11.65
N TRP A 210 -1.43 37.78 -11.47
CA TRP A 210 -1.89 38.59 -10.35
C TRP A 210 -2.27 37.78 -9.10
N ALA A 211 -2.42 36.46 -9.23
CA ALA A 211 -3.00 35.63 -8.18
C ALA A 211 -2.18 35.67 -6.87
N THR A 212 -0.85 35.64 -6.97
CA THR A 212 0.05 35.71 -5.80
C THR A 212 -0.02 37.06 -5.11
N ALA A 213 -0.03 38.16 -5.88
CA ALA A 213 -0.15 39.51 -5.33
C ALA A 213 -1.49 39.70 -4.58
N ALA A 214 -2.60 39.30 -5.19
CA ALA A 214 -3.93 39.37 -4.57
C ALA A 214 -4.02 38.55 -3.28
N ALA A 215 -3.42 37.36 -3.24
CA ALA A 215 -3.47 36.47 -2.08
C ALA A 215 -2.53 36.89 -0.94
N SER A 216 -1.53 37.73 -1.22
CA SER A 216 -0.48 38.10 -0.26
C SER A 216 -0.93 39.00 0.88
N GLY A 217 -2.11 39.62 0.77
CA GLY A 217 -2.61 40.60 1.74
C GLY A 217 -1.94 41.97 1.70
N ILE A 218 -1.08 42.24 0.69
CA ILE A 218 -0.43 43.55 0.49
C ILE A 218 -0.95 44.27 -0.75
N ALA A 219 -1.78 43.60 -1.57
CA ALA A 219 -2.30 44.13 -2.79
C ALA A 219 -3.79 43.78 -2.99
N LEU A 220 -4.48 44.67 -3.68
CA LEU A 220 -5.85 44.42 -4.18
C LEU A 220 -5.80 44.30 -5.71
N VAL A 221 -6.34 43.20 -6.24
CA VAL A 221 -6.46 42.98 -7.67
C VAL A 221 -7.92 43.09 -8.10
N THR A 222 -8.18 43.92 -9.08
CA THR A 222 -9.51 44.11 -9.69
C THR A 222 -9.48 43.71 -11.15
N GLY A 223 -10.64 43.59 -11.80
CA GLY A 223 -10.75 43.15 -13.19
C GLY A 223 -10.53 41.65 -13.36
N ALA A 224 -10.73 41.18 -14.60
CA ALA A 224 -10.65 39.76 -14.93
C ALA A 224 -10.18 39.53 -16.37
N ALA A 225 -9.06 38.84 -16.55
CA ALA A 225 -8.53 38.51 -17.88
C ALA A 225 -9.54 37.72 -18.73
N ARG A 226 -10.39 36.90 -18.11
CA ARG A 226 -11.45 36.14 -18.79
C ARG A 226 -12.51 37.03 -19.47
N GLU A 227 -12.62 38.28 -19.03
CA GLU A 227 -13.60 39.25 -19.61
C GLU A 227 -13.02 39.99 -20.84
N MET A 228 -11.72 39.81 -21.05
CA MET A 228 -11.07 40.35 -22.27
C MET A 228 -11.40 39.50 -23.48
N PRO A 229 -11.62 40.11 -24.66
CA PRO A 229 -11.71 39.36 -25.92
C PRO A 229 -10.47 38.47 -26.14
N ASN A 230 -10.64 37.32 -26.79
CA ASN A 230 -9.49 36.44 -27.12
C ASN A 230 -8.42 37.14 -27.97
N THR A 231 -8.84 38.13 -28.77
CA THR A 231 -7.98 38.95 -29.66
C THR A 231 -7.45 40.21 -28.99
N PHE A 232 -7.77 40.44 -27.70
CA PHE A 232 -7.33 41.64 -27.00
C PHE A 232 -5.81 41.63 -26.84
N ASP A 233 -5.17 42.64 -27.40
CA ASP A 233 -3.74 42.85 -27.29
C ASP A 233 -3.47 44.00 -26.32
N HIS A 234 -2.83 43.74 -25.20
CA HIS A 234 -2.54 44.74 -24.17
C HIS A 234 -1.44 45.76 -24.59
N LEU A 235 -0.71 45.45 -25.67
CA LEU A 235 0.29 46.32 -26.23
C LEU A 235 -0.29 47.35 -27.23
N MET A 236 -1.53 47.12 -27.67
CA MET A 236 -2.21 48.03 -28.55
C MET A 236 -3.02 49.08 -27.76
N PRO A 237 -3.18 50.32 -28.28
CA PRO A 237 -4.03 51.32 -27.66
C PRO A 237 -5.43 50.78 -27.44
N ILE A 238 -5.97 50.96 -26.23
CA ILE A 238 -7.34 50.54 -25.90
C ILE A 238 -8.32 51.51 -26.57
N VAL A 239 -9.00 51.03 -27.58
CA VAL A 239 -9.98 51.82 -28.34
C VAL A 239 -11.36 51.86 -27.66
N GLU A 240 -11.65 50.88 -26.80
CA GLU A 240 -12.92 50.77 -26.10
C GLU A 240 -12.73 51.08 -24.61
N ASP A 241 -13.17 52.27 -24.18
CA ASP A 241 -13.14 52.68 -22.74
C ASP A 241 -13.84 51.69 -21.83
N ALA A 242 -14.85 50.96 -22.31
CA ALA A 242 -15.58 49.96 -21.57
C ALA A 242 -14.75 48.72 -21.15
N LEU A 243 -13.59 48.48 -21.79
CA LEU A 243 -12.69 47.39 -21.45
C LEU A 243 -11.74 47.74 -20.33
N LEU A 244 -11.41 49.02 -20.14
CA LEU A 244 -10.44 49.47 -19.11
C LEU A 244 -10.78 48.98 -17.70
N PRO A 245 -12.03 49.15 -17.18
CA PRO A 245 -12.36 48.69 -15.83
C PRO A 245 -12.43 47.15 -15.71
N ARG A 246 -12.46 46.44 -16.83
CA ARG A 246 -12.47 44.96 -16.84
C ARG A 246 -11.09 44.35 -16.89
N MET A 247 -10.11 45.10 -17.37
CA MET A 247 -8.72 44.63 -17.43
C MET A 247 -8.17 44.43 -16.03
N PRO A 248 -7.42 43.34 -15.78
CA PRO A 248 -6.77 43.17 -14.51
C PRO A 248 -5.84 44.31 -14.14
N SER A 249 -5.94 44.80 -12.94
CA SER A 249 -5.07 45.84 -12.39
C SER A 249 -4.78 45.54 -10.91
N VAL A 250 -3.66 46.06 -10.42
CA VAL A 250 -3.22 45.89 -9.03
C VAL A 250 -3.04 47.22 -8.35
N ALA A 251 -3.50 47.32 -7.12
CA ALA A 251 -3.20 48.43 -6.21
C ALA A 251 -2.53 47.86 -4.96
N TYR A 252 -1.37 48.37 -4.64
CA TYR A 252 -0.66 47.99 -3.40
C TYR A 252 -1.10 48.89 -2.25
N ALA A 253 -1.11 48.35 -1.06
CA ALA A 253 -1.28 49.09 0.19
C ALA A 253 0.00 49.89 0.53
N PRO A 254 0.01 51.24 0.39
CA PRO A 254 1.24 52.03 0.52
C PRO A 254 1.89 51.88 1.88
N GLU A 255 1.09 51.67 2.93
CA GLU A 255 1.53 51.49 4.33
C GLU A 255 2.32 50.18 4.51
N ARG A 256 2.32 49.29 3.58
CA ARG A 256 3.13 48.07 3.60
C ARG A 256 4.55 48.29 3.07
N PHE A 257 4.78 49.38 2.40
CA PHE A 257 6.10 49.76 1.87
C PHE A 257 6.86 50.62 2.86
N LEU A 258 8.08 50.25 3.12
CA LEU A 258 9.03 51.02 3.89
C LEU A 258 9.55 52.20 3.02
N PRO A 259 10.18 53.22 3.62
CA PRO A 259 10.74 54.37 2.88
C PRO A 259 11.72 53.99 1.79
N ASP A 260 12.40 52.84 1.89
CA ASP A 260 13.30 52.28 0.89
C ASP A 260 12.61 51.35 -0.13
N SER A 261 11.29 51.47 -0.29
CA SER A 261 10.44 50.66 -1.21
C SER A 261 10.45 49.14 -0.92
N LYS A 262 10.96 48.73 0.23
CA LYS A 262 10.91 47.34 0.66
C LYS A 262 9.63 47.01 1.39
N VAL A 263 9.25 45.76 1.32
CA VAL A 263 8.14 45.19 2.13
C VAL A 263 8.68 44.15 3.10
N VAL A 264 7.95 43.93 4.19
CA VAL A 264 8.29 42.89 5.15
C VAL A 264 7.29 41.75 5.03
N PHE A 265 7.79 40.54 4.73
CA PHE A 265 7.01 39.32 4.78
C PHE A 265 7.36 38.49 6.03
N ASP A 266 6.36 37.97 6.73
CA ASP A 266 6.54 37.00 7.81
C ASP A 266 6.73 35.62 7.18
N ILE A 267 7.95 35.28 6.84
CA ILE A 267 8.29 34.00 6.22
C ILE A 267 8.64 32.98 7.30
N VAL A 268 8.11 31.77 7.15
CA VAL A 268 8.40 30.62 8.01
C VAL A 268 9.10 29.53 7.20
N ARG A 269 10.18 28.98 7.78
CA ARG A 269 10.88 27.85 7.19
C ARG A 269 10.10 26.56 7.38
N GLU A 270 9.59 26.30 8.56
CA GLU A 270 8.75 25.16 8.87
C GLU A 270 7.29 25.49 8.56
N VAL A 271 6.79 24.91 7.48
CA VAL A 271 5.45 25.19 6.97
C VAL A 271 4.39 24.63 7.92
N PRO A 272 3.48 25.47 8.45
CA PRO A 272 2.42 25.00 9.33
C PRO A 272 1.37 24.20 8.56
N ALA A 273 0.86 23.13 9.17
CA ALA A 273 -0.10 22.21 8.57
C ALA A 273 -1.35 22.90 7.97
N ARG A 274 -1.79 24.04 8.53
CA ARG A 274 -2.92 24.81 8.00
C ARG A 274 -2.74 25.26 6.54
N ARG A 275 -1.49 25.42 6.07
CA ARG A 275 -1.18 25.80 4.68
C ARG A 275 -1.45 24.65 3.72
N CYS A 276 -1.32 23.39 4.19
CA CYS A 276 -1.56 22.21 3.40
C CYS A 276 -3.05 21.90 3.22
N TYR A 277 -3.86 22.20 4.23
CA TYR A 277 -5.26 21.78 4.28
C TYR A 277 -6.14 22.38 3.19
N PHE A 278 -5.79 23.54 2.65
CA PHE A 278 -6.55 24.13 1.55
C PHE A 278 -6.60 23.19 0.32
N CYS A 279 -5.49 22.53 -0.01
CA CYS A 279 -5.36 21.62 -1.13
C CYS A 279 -5.47 20.14 -0.75
N HIS A 280 -5.19 19.79 0.51
CA HIS A 280 -5.08 18.42 0.99
C HIS A 280 -6.10 18.03 2.08
N SER A 281 -7.26 18.65 2.10
CA SER A 281 -8.36 18.23 2.98
C SER A 281 -9.27 17.22 2.32
N SER A 282 -9.93 16.43 3.15
CA SER A 282 -11.01 15.55 2.74
C SER A 282 -12.15 15.57 3.75
N ALA A 283 -13.37 15.35 3.27
CA ALA A 283 -14.55 15.22 4.10
C ALA A 283 -15.29 13.92 3.75
N ASP A 284 -15.58 13.13 4.76
CA ASP A 284 -16.39 11.93 4.62
C ASP A 284 -17.86 12.35 4.42
N LEU A 285 -18.47 11.83 3.38
CA LEU A 285 -19.91 11.92 3.15
C LEU A 285 -20.54 10.64 3.69
N ALA A 286 -20.84 10.65 4.98
CA ALA A 286 -21.57 9.56 5.60
C ALA A 286 -22.90 9.30 4.88
N HIS A 287 -23.48 8.11 5.05
CA HIS A 287 -24.74 7.70 4.45
C HIS A 287 -25.93 8.67 4.73
N THR A 288 -25.78 9.50 5.74
CA THR A 288 -26.75 10.54 6.13
C THR A 288 -26.57 11.88 5.39
N GLY A 289 -25.59 11.98 4.49
CA GLY A 289 -25.30 13.23 3.78
C GLY A 289 -24.59 14.31 4.61
N GLN A 290 -24.28 14.04 5.88
CA GLN A 290 -23.50 14.96 6.72
C GLN A 290 -21.99 14.76 6.47
N GLY A 291 -21.34 15.79 5.97
CA GLY A 291 -19.91 15.80 5.77
C GLY A 291 -19.16 15.88 7.11
N ARG A 292 -18.13 15.07 7.27
CA ARG A 292 -17.21 15.10 8.40
C ARG A 292 -15.79 15.31 7.91
N TRP A 293 -15.09 16.27 8.51
CA TRP A 293 -13.69 16.51 8.22
C TRP A 293 -12.81 15.42 8.83
N ASN A 294 -11.86 14.89 8.07
CA ASN A 294 -10.97 13.80 8.50
C ASN A 294 -9.56 14.26 8.87
N ALA A 295 -9.23 15.53 8.60
CA ALA A 295 -7.86 16.04 8.76
C ALA A 295 -7.28 15.89 10.17
N ASP A 296 -8.14 15.88 11.20
CA ASP A 296 -7.72 15.87 12.60
C ASP A 296 -7.74 14.48 13.26
N VAL A 297 -8.02 13.43 12.50
CA VAL A 297 -8.18 12.07 13.05
C VAL A 297 -6.86 11.31 13.15
N ASP A 298 -5.79 11.82 12.54
CA ASP A 298 -4.48 11.17 12.51
C ASP A 298 -3.78 11.23 13.86
N ILE A 299 -3.34 10.07 14.37
CA ILE A 299 -2.68 9.96 15.68
C ILE A 299 -1.35 10.73 15.75
N HIS A 300 -0.63 10.86 14.62
CA HIS A 300 0.61 11.61 14.58
C HIS A 300 0.33 13.12 14.73
N MET A 301 -0.69 13.62 14.03
CA MET A 301 -1.15 15.01 14.16
C MET A 301 -1.66 15.29 15.58
N ALA A 302 -2.44 14.35 16.14
CA ALA A 302 -2.92 14.45 17.52
C ALA A 302 -1.79 14.43 18.57
N ARG A 303 -0.60 13.97 18.20
CA ARG A 303 0.63 14.00 19.03
C ARG A 303 1.54 15.18 18.72
N GLY A 304 1.07 16.15 17.95
CA GLY A 304 1.78 17.40 17.66
C GLY A 304 2.73 17.33 16.47
N MET A 305 2.70 16.25 15.66
CA MET A 305 3.44 16.23 14.39
C MET A 305 2.73 17.10 13.37
N THR A 306 3.51 17.68 12.47
CA THR A 306 3.03 18.45 11.33
C THR A 306 3.19 17.66 10.03
N CYS A 307 2.59 18.14 8.95
CA CYS A 307 2.72 17.50 7.65
C CYS A 307 4.19 17.38 7.21
N VAL A 308 4.99 18.41 7.45
CA VAL A 308 6.41 18.46 7.06
C VAL A 308 7.34 17.60 7.92
N ASP A 309 6.87 17.09 9.04
CA ASP A 309 7.63 16.09 9.81
C ASP A 309 7.76 14.76 9.05
N CYS A 310 6.75 14.42 8.24
CA CYS A 310 6.75 13.24 7.39
C CYS A 310 7.11 13.57 5.94
N HIS A 311 6.56 14.66 5.39
CA HIS A 311 6.78 15.10 4.02
C HIS A 311 8.00 16.02 3.91
N ARG A 312 9.17 15.47 4.19
CA ARG A 312 10.44 16.20 4.14
C ARG A 312 10.97 16.33 2.71
N HIS A 313 11.74 17.36 2.49
CA HIS A 313 12.40 17.62 1.21
C HIS A 313 13.71 18.36 1.42
N GLY A 314 14.55 18.38 0.39
CA GLY A 314 15.70 19.27 0.26
C GLY A 314 15.31 20.61 -0.40
N LEU A 315 16.32 21.35 -0.87
CA LEU A 315 16.11 22.60 -1.60
C LEU A 315 15.27 22.41 -2.86
N ASP A 316 15.37 21.26 -3.49
CA ASP A 316 14.63 20.89 -4.70
C ASP A 316 13.12 20.68 -4.48
N HIS A 317 12.63 20.83 -3.26
CA HIS A 317 11.22 20.62 -2.89
C HIS A 317 10.62 19.31 -3.40
N THR A 318 11.47 18.31 -3.68
CA THR A 318 11.03 16.95 -3.97
C THR A 318 10.63 16.28 -2.67
N MET A 319 9.36 16.44 -2.30
CA MET A 319 8.83 15.95 -1.02
C MET A 319 8.80 14.43 -0.95
N THR A 320 9.27 13.87 0.16
CA THR A 320 9.08 12.47 0.51
C THR A 320 7.58 12.18 0.62
N ARG A 321 7.10 11.14 -0.04
CA ARG A 321 5.69 10.73 -0.01
C ARG A 321 5.38 9.74 1.12
N GLY A 322 6.40 9.26 1.82
CA GLY A 322 6.28 8.48 3.06
C GLY A 322 5.86 7.03 2.89
N TYR A 323 6.02 6.44 1.71
CA TYR A 323 5.74 5.01 1.50
C TYR A 323 7.02 4.17 1.39
N GLU A 324 6.88 2.88 1.63
CA GLU A 324 8.00 1.95 1.53
C GLU A 324 8.54 1.89 0.09
N GLY A 325 9.86 2.01 -0.06
CA GLY A 325 10.49 2.03 -1.38
C GLY A 325 10.39 3.36 -2.13
N ASP A 326 9.89 4.41 -1.46
CA ASP A 326 9.96 5.78 -2.00
C ASP A 326 11.42 6.11 -2.30
N PRO A 327 11.79 6.40 -3.56
CA PRO A 327 13.14 6.82 -3.86
C PRO A 327 13.42 8.06 -3.02
N ALA A 328 14.55 8.05 -2.30
CA ALA A 328 14.99 9.21 -1.54
C ALA A 328 15.00 10.41 -2.48
N ALA A 329 14.15 11.37 -2.18
CA ALA A 329 14.04 12.60 -2.91
C ALA A 329 15.36 13.34 -2.74
N SER A 330 16.24 13.27 -3.68
CA SER A 330 17.58 13.82 -3.69
C SER A 330 18.63 13.15 -2.77
N ALA A 331 19.88 13.23 -3.23
CA ALA A 331 21.06 12.72 -2.52
C ALA A 331 21.38 13.47 -1.19
N SER A 332 20.59 14.48 -0.81
CA SER A 332 20.76 15.21 0.43
C SER A 332 19.92 14.57 1.54
N THR A 333 20.43 13.52 2.17
CA THR A 333 20.35 13.24 3.61
C THR A 333 19.00 13.13 4.30
N THR A 334 17.86 13.26 3.64
CA THR A 334 16.58 12.95 4.26
C THR A 334 16.31 11.47 4.07
N ALA A 335 16.63 10.66 5.09
CA ALA A 335 16.20 9.27 5.15
C ALA A 335 14.71 9.20 4.80
N ALA A 336 14.35 8.31 3.86
CA ALA A 336 12.96 8.15 3.46
C ALA A 336 12.11 7.90 4.71
N VAL A 337 11.23 8.83 5.04
CA VAL A 337 10.32 8.71 6.17
C VAL A 337 9.18 7.82 5.72
N SER A 338 9.08 6.64 6.33
CA SER A 338 8.01 5.67 6.07
C SER A 338 7.54 5.05 7.37
N CYS A 339 6.42 4.32 7.35
CA CYS A 339 5.91 3.62 8.52
C CYS A 339 6.99 2.71 9.12
N ARG A 340 7.60 1.84 8.30
CA ARG A 340 8.68 0.95 8.75
C ARG A 340 9.95 1.70 9.11
N GLY A 341 10.28 2.74 8.34
CA GLY A 341 11.45 3.57 8.58
C GLY A 341 11.44 4.22 9.97
N CYS A 342 10.28 4.70 10.44
CA CYS A 342 10.15 5.28 11.77
C CYS A 342 9.92 4.24 12.87
N HIS A 343 9.07 3.23 12.64
CA HIS A 343 8.61 2.30 13.66
C HIS A 343 9.45 1.03 13.80
N LEU A 344 10.12 0.57 12.72
CA LEU A 344 10.89 -0.68 12.70
C LEU A 344 12.38 -0.48 12.43
N ALA A 345 12.86 0.76 12.34
CA ALA A 345 14.25 1.02 11.97
C ALA A 345 15.25 0.29 12.87
N SER A 346 15.99 -0.62 12.28
CA SER A 346 17.11 -1.34 12.90
C SER A 346 18.48 -0.84 12.44
N GLU A 347 18.52 -0.05 11.35
CA GLU A 347 19.76 0.46 10.76
C GLU A 347 20.17 1.80 11.39
N PRO A 348 21.48 2.07 11.51
CA PRO A 348 22.02 3.26 12.16
C PRO A 348 21.46 4.58 11.59
N ASP A 349 21.32 4.68 10.28
CA ASP A 349 20.85 5.89 9.62
C ASP A 349 19.34 6.16 9.85
N ARG A 350 18.57 5.11 10.15
CA ARG A 350 17.14 5.19 10.46
C ARG A 350 16.84 5.41 11.94
N VAL A 351 17.81 5.14 12.81
CA VAL A 351 17.71 5.41 14.26
C VAL A 351 17.47 6.89 14.53
N PHE A 352 17.96 7.77 13.66
CA PHE A 352 17.77 9.21 13.80
C PHE A 352 16.31 9.63 13.70
N ALA A 353 15.57 9.10 12.75
CA ALA A 353 14.13 9.40 12.61
C ALA A 353 13.34 8.90 13.82
N ARG A 354 13.60 7.67 14.27
CA ARG A 354 12.97 7.06 15.44
C ARG A 354 13.23 7.85 16.73
N ARG A 355 14.49 8.26 16.97
CA ARG A 355 14.85 9.04 18.16
C ARG A 355 14.27 10.45 18.14
N ARG A 356 14.23 11.08 16.96
CA ARG A 356 13.82 12.47 16.81
C ARG A 356 12.32 12.66 17.02
N VAL A 357 11.48 11.72 16.54
CA VAL A 357 10.01 11.80 16.59
C VAL A 357 9.39 10.87 17.63
N GLY A 358 10.20 10.11 18.39
CA GLY A 358 9.71 9.25 19.46
C GLY A 358 8.78 8.12 19.02
N ALA A 359 8.89 7.64 17.77
CA ALA A 359 8.04 6.61 17.24
C ALA A 359 8.09 5.32 18.08
N PRO A 360 6.94 4.81 18.57
CA PRO A 360 6.92 3.59 19.37
C PRO A 360 7.22 2.36 18.52
N TYR A 361 7.92 1.38 19.11
CA TYR A 361 8.14 0.10 18.44
C TYR A 361 6.86 -0.74 18.44
N PRO A 362 6.36 -1.21 17.29
CA PRO A 362 5.13 -1.98 17.22
C PRO A 362 5.36 -3.40 17.74
N ARG A 363 4.55 -3.81 18.72
CA ARG A 363 4.64 -5.17 19.27
C ARG A 363 3.91 -6.18 18.40
N HIS A 364 2.69 -5.86 17.95
CA HIS A 364 1.80 -6.76 17.19
C HIS A 364 1.78 -8.18 17.77
N ALA A 365 1.65 -8.28 19.11
CA ALA A 365 1.73 -9.56 19.81
C ALA A 365 0.66 -10.53 19.30
N GLY A 366 1.10 -11.73 18.88
CA GLY A 366 0.22 -12.77 18.36
C GLY A 366 -0.26 -12.57 16.92
N LEU A 367 0.18 -11.51 16.21
CA LEU A 367 -0.09 -11.36 14.79
C LEU A 367 0.93 -12.16 13.98
N PRO A 368 0.51 -13.14 13.17
CA PRO A 368 1.42 -13.92 12.31
C PRO A 368 2.17 -13.03 11.31
N PRO A 369 3.46 -13.28 11.05
CA PRO A 369 4.30 -12.47 10.15
C PRO A 369 3.75 -12.34 8.74
N ILE A 370 2.97 -13.31 8.26
CA ILE A 370 2.34 -13.30 6.94
C ILE A 370 1.49 -12.03 6.72
N HIS A 371 0.88 -11.47 7.78
CA HIS A 371 0.12 -10.24 7.68
C HIS A 371 1.01 -9.06 7.28
N LEU A 372 2.24 -8.99 7.84
CA LEU A 372 3.20 -7.94 7.51
C LEU A 372 3.85 -8.11 6.12
N GLN A 373 3.69 -9.29 5.52
CA GLN A 373 4.13 -9.58 4.14
C GLN A 373 3.03 -9.29 3.11
N LYS A 374 1.76 -9.51 3.47
CA LYS A 374 0.62 -9.40 2.56
C LYS A 374 -0.21 -8.12 2.73
N LEU A 375 -0.07 -7.45 3.86
CA LEU A 375 -0.78 -6.22 4.17
C LEU A 375 0.21 -5.09 4.41
N SER A 376 -0.07 -3.92 3.88
CA SER A 376 0.65 -2.71 4.26
C SER A 376 0.29 -2.31 5.70
N CYS A 377 1.13 -1.51 6.35
CA CYS A 377 0.80 -0.94 7.67
C CYS A 377 -0.50 -0.13 7.61
N THR A 378 -0.72 0.56 6.49
CA THR A 378 -1.93 1.35 6.24
C THR A 378 -3.20 0.52 6.16
N ALA A 379 -3.14 -0.76 5.76
CA ALA A 379 -4.30 -1.64 5.71
C ALA A 379 -5.01 -1.76 7.07
N CYS A 380 -4.23 -1.79 8.14
CA CYS A 380 -4.76 -1.87 9.49
C CYS A 380 -4.91 -0.50 10.17
N HIS A 381 -4.04 0.46 9.82
CA HIS A 381 -3.91 1.71 10.56
C HIS A 381 -4.45 2.96 9.86
N SER A 382 -4.73 2.95 8.55
CA SER A 382 -5.15 4.17 7.85
C SER A 382 -6.60 4.15 7.41
N GLY A 383 -7.22 5.32 7.35
CA GLY A 383 -8.59 5.56 6.93
C GLY A 383 -9.64 4.92 7.84
N PRO A 384 -10.92 4.90 7.43
CA PRO A 384 -11.95 4.21 8.17
C PRO A 384 -11.76 2.69 8.10
N ARG A 385 -12.35 1.97 9.06
CA ARG A 385 -12.43 0.51 8.97
C ARG A 385 -13.26 0.10 7.76
N PRO A 386 -13.02 -1.09 7.18
CA PRO A 386 -13.88 -1.61 6.14
C PRO A 386 -15.30 -1.81 6.67
N GLU A 387 -16.28 -1.43 5.86
CA GLU A 387 -17.71 -1.56 6.16
C GLU A 387 -18.40 -2.37 5.06
N ALA A 388 -19.68 -2.72 5.29
CA ALA A 388 -20.46 -3.48 4.32
C ALA A 388 -20.54 -2.79 2.95
N PHE A 389 -20.52 -1.45 2.95
CA PHE A 389 -20.51 -0.61 1.74
C PHE A 389 -19.41 0.43 1.83
N THR A 390 -18.78 0.74 0.69
CA THR A 390 -17.84 1.87 0.60
C THR A 390 -18.59 3.18 0.81
N ARG A 391 -17.89 4.17 1.35
CA ARG A 391 -18.38 5.51 1.59
C ARG A 391 -18.05 6.44 0.43
N ARG A 392 -18.77 7.53 0.32
CA ARG A 392 -18.40 8.65 -0.54
C ARG A 392 -17.51 9.64 0.19
N LEU A 393 -16.63 10.27 -0.57
CA LEU A 393 -15.62 11.19 -0.09
C LEU A 393 -15.57 12.42 -0.98
N LYS A 394 -15.38 13.59 -0.37
CA LYS A 394 -14.95 14.81 -1.06
C LYS A 394 -13.50 15.13 -0.69
N THR A 395 -12.75 15.64 -1.67
CA THR A 395 -11.37 16.10 -1.48
C THR A 395 -11.21 17.54 -1.94
N SER A 396 -10.22 18.23 -1.41
CA SER A 396 -9.92 19.59 -1.86
C SER A 396 -9.49 19.61 -3.33
N GLN A 397 -8.75 18.59 -3.76
CA GLN A 397 -8.25 18.50 -5.13
C GLN A 397 -9.38 18.26 -6.15
N ALA A 398 -10.25 17.31 -5.90
CA ALA A 398 -11.35 17.01 -6.81
C ALA A 398 -12.56 17.96 -6.64
N HIS A 399 -12.88 18.37 -5.41
CA HIS A 399 -14.12 19.07 -5.07
C HIS A 399 -13.93 20.49 -4.57
N ARG A 400 -12.70 21.03 -4.54
CA ARG A 400 -12.40 22.40 -4.10
C ARG A 400 -12.83 22.69 -2.65
N LEU A 401 -12.69 21.75 -1.72
CA LEU A 401 -13.16 21.89 -0.34
C LEU A 401 -12.64 23.15 0.38
N GLY A 402 -11.43 23.60 0.07
CA GLY A 402 -10.87 24.85 0.59
C GLY A 402 -11.36 26.11 -0.14
N GLY A 403 -12.12 25.98 -1.23
CA GLY A 403 -12.62 27.10 -2.01
C GLY A 403 -13.96 27.63 -1.52
N LEU A 404 -14.29 28.85 -1.95
CA LEU A 404 -15.57 29.47 -1.65
C LEU A 404 -16.73 28.64 -2.22
N ASN A 405 -17.76 28.40 -1.42
CA ASN A 405 -19.06 27.80 -1.81
C ASN A 405 -19.08 26.35 -2.25
N VAL A 406 -18.04 25.55 -2.05
CA VAL A 406 -17.97 24.19 -2.61
C VAL A 406 -18.55 23.11 -1.68
N ASN A 407 -18.74 23.42 -0.40
CA ASN A 407 -19.23 22.43 0.57
C ASN A 407 -20.76 22.20 0.54
N LYS A 408 -21.48 22.86 -0.37
CA LYS A 408 -22.96 22.87 -0.34
C LYS A 408 -23.60 21.64 -0.98
N ALA A 409 -22.97 20.97 -1.96
CA ALA A 409 -23.55 19.83 -2.64
C ALA A 409 -22.91 18.52 -2.17
N SER A 410 -23.69 17.67 -1.48
CA SER A 410 -23.23 16.36 -1.03
C SER A 410 -22.96 15.40 -2.20
N GLU A 411 -23.68 15.58 -3.31
CA GLU A 411 -23.68 14.68 -4.47
C GLU A 411 -22.88 15.21 -5.68
N ALA A 412 -22.08 16.28 -5.50
CA ALA A 412 -21.32 16.84 -6.60
C ALA A 412 -20.27 15.86 -7.15
N LEU A 413 -20.14 15.80 -8.47
CA LEU A 413 -19.09 15.07 -9.17
C LEU A 413 -17.71 15.73 -8.92
N PRO A 414 -16.64 14.95 -9.00
CA PRO A 414 -16.59 13.50 -9.25
C PRO A 414 -16.99 12.67 -8.02
N HIS A 415 -17.49 11.45 -8.24
CA HIS A 415 -17.76 10.55 -7.13
C HIS A 415 -16.51 9.78 -6.77
N LEU A 416 -16.03 9.93 -5.54
CA LEU A 416 -14.92 9.19 -4.98
C LEU A 416 -15.43 8.24 -3.89
N TYR A 417 -14.92 7.02 -3.91
CA TYR A 417 -15.30 5.97 -2.96
C TYR A 417 -14.10 5.50 -2.14
N TYR A 418 -14.33 5.13 -0.88
CA TYR A 418 -13.32 4.62 0.02
C TYR A 418 -13.93 3.94 1.26
N PRO A 419 -13.19 3.15 2.04
CA PRO A 419 -11.94 2.54 1.68
C PRO A 419 -12.15 1.35 0.74
N VAL A 420 -11.28 1.21 -0.27
CA VAL A 420 -11.24 0.04 -1.14
C VAL A 420 -9.93 -0.68 -0.90
N PHE A 421 -10.00 -1.91 -0.39
CA PHE A 421 -8.81 -2.71 -0.13
C PHE A 421 -8.39 -3.43 -1.39
N ALA A 422 -7.31 -2.96 -2.00
CA ALA A 422 -6.81 -3.47 -3.27
C ALA A 422 -5.37 -3.92 -3.17
N ARG A 423 -5.03 -4.97 -3.91
CA ARG A 423 -3.67 -5.45 -4.02
C ARG A 423 -2.86 -4.53 -4.92
N GLN A 424 -1.67 -4.19 -4.49
CA GLN A 424 -0.71 -3.36 -5.21
C GLN A 424 0.29 -4.22 -5.98
N ASP A 425 1.09 -3.59 -6.84
CA ASP A 425 2.10 -4.25 -7.67
C ASP A 425 3.19 -4.95 -6.84
N ASP A 426 3.47 -4.45 -5.63
CA ASP A 426 4.38 -5.10 -4.66
C ASP A 426 3.79 -6.33 -3.96
N GLY A 427 2.56 -6.70 -4.29
CA GLY A 427 1.85 -7.83 -3.71
C GLY A 427 1.21 -7.56 -2.35
N THR A 428 1.30 -6.35 -1.80
CA THR A 428 0.63 -5.98 -0.55
C THR A 428 -0.78 -5.46 -0.80
N THR A 429 -1.70 -5.71 0.13
CA THR A 429 -3.03 -5.10 0.11
C THR A 429 -3.00 -3.80 0.89
N THR A 430 -3.48 -2.71 0.27
CA THR A 430 -3.59 -1.38 0.87
C THR A 430 -5.02 -0.88 0.81
N PRO A 431 -5.44 0.02 1.71
CA PRO A 431 -6.66 0.79 1.53
C PRO A 431 -6.42 1.84 0.45
N ASN A 432 -7.41 2.01 -0.43
CA ASN A 432 -7.36 2.94 -1.54
C ASN A 432 -8.60 3.82 -1.58
N ARG A 433 -8.47 4.97 -2.23
CA ARG A 433 -9.58 5.72 -2.82
C ARG A 433 -9.78 5.23 -4.25
N LEU A 434 -11.02 5.33 -4.71
CA LEU A 434 -11.43 4.81 -6.01
C LEU A 434 -12.27 5.85 -6.75
N MET A 435 -12.05 5.95 -8.06
CA MET A 435 -12.91 6.69 -8.99
C MET A 435 -13.19 5.82 -10.22
N TRP A 436 -14.46 5.75 -10.61
CA TRP A 436 -14.87 5.07 -11.84
C TRP A 436 -14.71 6.02 -13.04
N PRO A 437 -14.03 5.60 -14.11
CA PRO A 437 -13.99 6.39 -15.33
C PRO A 437 -15.34 6.35 -16.05
N ALA A 438 -15.73 7.48 -16.64
CA ALA A 438 -16.86 7.60 -17.55
C ALA A 438 -16.47 8.54 -18.68
N PHE A 439 -16.32 8.05 -19.91
CA PHE A 439 -15.88 8.88 -21.03
C PHE A 439 -16.16 8.27 -22.40
N TRP A 440 -16.28 9.12 -23.38
CA TRP A 440 -16.36 8.78 -24.79
C TRP A 440 -14.98 8.57 -25.34
N GLY A 441 -14.80 7.56 -26.18
CA GLY A 441 -13.51 7.23 -26.77
C GLY A 441 -13.61 6.56 -28.13
N ARG A 442 -12.44 6.28 -28.71
CA ARG A 442 -12.31 5.42 -29.88
C ARG A 442 -11.39 4.26 -29.56
N MET A 443 -11.84 3.07 -29.86
CA MET A 443 -11.07 1.85 -29.70
C MET A 443 -10.40 1.47 -31.02
N LEU A 444 -9.07 1.39 -30.99
CA LEU A 444 -8.25 0.91 -32.09
C LEU A 444 -7.27 -0.14 -31.57
N ASN A 445 -7.26 -1.31 -32.15
CA ASN A 445 -6.38 -2.43 -31.75
C ASN A 445 -6.45 -2.75 -30.23
N GLY A 446 -7.64 -2.71 -29.65
CA GLY A 446 -7.83 -2.97 -28.22
C GLY A 446 -7.43 -1.83 -27.29
N THR A 447 -6.94 -0.72 -27.81
CA THR A 447 -6.61 0.47 -27.01
C THR A 447 -7.70 1.53 -27.18
N VAL A 448 -8.19 2.08 -26.07
CA VAL A 448 -9.18 3.15 -26.06
C VAL A 448 -8.49 4.50 -25.87
N THR A 449 -8.67 5.39 -26.84
CA THR A 449 -8.24 6.80 -26.74
C THR A 449 -9.44 7.65 -26.38
N PRO A 450 -9.38 8.46 -25.32
CA PRO A 450 -10.50 9.31 -24.92
C PRO A 450 -10.71 10.44 -25.91
N LEU A 451 -11.96 10.84 -26.09
CA LEU A 451 -12.35 12.02 -26.87
C LEU A 451 -12.45 13.23 -25.95
N ALA A 452 -11.98 14.37 -26.44
CA ALA A 452 -12.16 15.63 -25.75
C ALA A 452 -13.65 15.95 -25.57
N PRO A 453 -14.14 16.30 -24.37
CA PRO A 453 -15.56 16.58 -24.13
C PRO A 453 -16.14 17.65 -25.06
N TYR A 454 -15.37 18.67 -25.43
CA TYR A 454 -15.84 19.72 -26.34
C TYR A 454 -16.19 19.19 -27.75
N ARG A 455 -15.49 18.15 -28.22
CA ARG A 455 -15.82 17.51 -29.52
C ARG A 455 -17.15 16.78 -29.45
N VAL A 456 -17.34 15.99 -28.38
CA VAL A 456 -18.60 15.28 -28.12
C VAL A 456 -19.74 16.27 -27.98
N LYS A 457 -19.55 17.35 -27.21
CA LYS A 457 -20.54 18.40 -27.04
C LYS A 457 -20.92 19.09 -28.35
N LYS A 458 -19.96 19.36 -29.23
CA LYS A 458 -20.19 19.94 -30.56
C LYS A 458 -21.06 19.02 -31.43
N LEU A 459 -20.82 17.71 -31.41
CA LEU A 459 -21.65 16.73 -32.14
C LEU A 459 -23.07 16.65 -31.57
N MET A 460 -23.19 16.54 -30.24
CA MET A 460 -24.48 16.51 -29.55
C MET A 460 -25.32 17.77 -29.85
N SER A 461 -24.69 18.94 -29.88
CA SER A 461 -25.35 20.21 -30.18
C SER A 461 -25.87 20.25 -31.63
N LYS A 462 -25.09 19.79 -32.62
CA LYS A 462 -25.49 19.68 -34.02
C LYS A 462 -26.69 18.75 -34.19
N ALA A 463 -26.74 17.66 -33.44
CA ALA A 463 -27.82 16.69 -33.49
C ALA A 463 -29.00 17.03 -32.56
N ARG A 464 -28.95 18.14 -31.83
CA ARG A 464 -29.91 18.53 -30.81
C ARG A 464 -30.14 17.50 -29.73
N VAL A 465 -29.10 16.74 -29.40
CA VAL A 465 -29.10 15.79 -28.29
C VAL A 465 -28.55 16.49 -27.04
N ALA A 466 -29.27 16.41 -25.94
CA ALA A 466 -28.84 16.95 -24.64
C ALA A 466 -29.13 15.94 -23.53
N LEU A 467 -28.19 15.80 -22.60
CA LEU A 467 -28.42 14.98 -21.42
C LEU A 467 -29.26 15.74 -20.40
N LYS A 468 -30.14 15.03 -19.69
CA LYS A 468 -30.90 15.60 -18.57
C LYS A 468 -29.94 15.76 -17.39
N ARG A 469 -29.65 17.00 -17.03
CA ARG A 469 -28.78 17.31 -15.87
C ARG A 469 -29.55 17.02 -14.58
N SER A 470 -28.81 16.49 -13.60
CA SER A 470 -29.29 16.41 -12.23
C SER A 470 -29.22 17.80 -11.57
N PRO A 471 -30.27 18.28 -10.89
CA PRO A 471 -30.29 19.61 -10.25
C PRO A 471 -29.27 19.73 -9.11
N ASP A 472 -28.91 18.62 -8.49
CA ASP A 472 -27.97 18.54 -7.35
C ASP A 472 -26.49 18.39 -7.77
N GLY A 473 -26.18 18.51 -9.07
CA GLY A 473 -24.82 18.38 -9.60
C GLY A 473 -24.30 16.94 -9.70
N ASN A 474 -25.17 15.96 -9.55
CA ASN A 474 -24.89 14.55 -9.74
C ASN A 474 -24.84 14.17 -11.23
N TRP A 475 -24.69 12.89 -11.56
CA TRP A 475 -24.66 12.42 -12.94
C TRP A 475 -25.88 12.86 -13.74
N SER A 476 -25.64 13.35 -14.94
CA SER A 476 -26.67 13.44 -15.97
C SER A 476 -27.16 12.04 -16.34
N SER A 477 -28.46 11.91 -16.62
CA SER A 477 -29.05 10.63 -17.00
C SER A 477 -28.71 10.29 -18.44
N LEU A 478 -28.05 9.19 -18.66
CA LEU A 478 -27.72 8.62 -19.98
C LEU A 478 -28.45 7.29 -20.14
N ASP A 479 -29.55 7.30 -20.92
CA ASP A 479 -30.28 6.10 -21.27
C ASP A 479 -29.71 5.41 -22.54
N ASN A 480 -30.15 4.19 -22.79
CA ASN A 480 -29.66 3.42 -23.94
C ASN A 480 -29.95 4.09 -25.29
N ALA A 481 -31.10 4.76 -25.45
CA ALA A 481 -31.45 5.42 -26.71
C ALA A 481 -30.49 6.58 -27.00
N THR A 482 -30.22 7.38 -26.00
CA THR A 482 -29.22 8.46 -26.07
C THR A 482 -27.80 7.94 -26.33
N LEU A 483 -27.42 6.84 -25.66
CA LEU A 483 -26.13 6.19 -25.86
C LEU A 483 -25.95 5.71 -27.32
N VAL A 484 -26.97 5.02 -27.87
CA VAL A 484 -26.99 4.60 -29.29
C VAL A 484 -26.86 5.78 -30.22
N SER A 485 -27.65 6.85 -29.98
CA SER A 485 -27.62 8.06 -30.80
C SER A 485 -26.21 8.70 -30.83
N ILE A 486 -25.58 8.89 -29.68
CA ILE A 486 -24.25 9.53 -29.62
C ILE A 486 -23.17 8.61 -30.24
N LEU A 487 -23.20 7.32 -29.96
CA LEU A 487 -22.27 6.36 -30.60
C LEU A 487 -22.43 6.33 -32.12
N GLY A 488 -23.68 6.40 -32.62
CA GLY A 488 -23.95 6.49 -34.04
C GLY A 488 -23.41 7.79 -34.66
N LEU A 489 -23.61 8.94 -34.02
CA LEU A 489 -23.05 10.22 -34.46
C LEU A 489 -21.51 10.19 -34.51
N LEU A 490 -20.88 9.63 -33.52
CA LEU A 490 -19.42 9.44 -33.51
C LEU A 490 -18.94 8.50 -34.59
N GLY A 491 -19.74 7.47 -34.93
CA GLY A 491 -19.47 6.54 -36.02
C GLY A 491 -19.57 7.18 -37.40
N ALA A 492 -20.45 8.16 -37.58
CA ALA A 492 -20.67 8.87 -38.83
C ALA A 492 -19.62 9.98 -39.09
N GLU A 493 -18.71 10.31 -38.12
CA GLU A 493 -17.64 11.27 -38.37
C GLU A 493 -16.65 10.75 -39.39
N PRO A 494 -16.46 11.48 -40.52
CA PRO A 494 -15.49 11.07 -41.52
C PRO A 494 -14.07 11.21 -41.01
N GLN A 495 -13.17 10.37 -41.46
CA GLN A 495 -11.70 10.42 -41.24
C GLN A 495 -11.23 10.13 -39.79
N THR A 496 -12.02 9.55 -38.91
CA THR A 496 -11.56 9.15 -37.61
C THR A 496 -11.43 7.63 -37.49
N ALA A 497 -10.20 7.17 -37.26
CA ALA A 497 -9.92 5.74 -37.09
C ALA A 497 -10.47 5.20 -35.73
N GLY A 498 -10.86 3.93 -35.73
CA GLY A 498 -11.29 3.23 -34.52
C GLY A 498 -12.80 3.24 -34.28
N THR A 499 -13.28 2.24 -33.53
CA THR A 499 -14.70 2.07 -33.19
C THR A 499 -15.08 3.03 -32.08
N PRO A 500 -16.19 3.80 -32.21
CA PRO A 500 -16.71 4.62 -31.13
C PRO A 500 -17.13 3.75 -29.94
N VAL A 501 -16.72 4.18 -28.76
CA VAL A 501 -17.05 3.52 -27.52
C VAL A 501 -17.41 4.51 -26.42
N TYR A 502 -18.18 4.05 -25.45
CA TYR A 502 -18.41 4.74 -24.20
C TYR A 502 -17.97 3.84 -23.04
N VAL A 503 -17.11 4.37 -22.19
CA VAL A 503 -16.62 3.68 -21.00
C VAL A 503 -17.38 4.19 -19.80
N ALA A 504 -18.05 3.33 -19.06
CA ALA A 504 -18.73 3.69 -17.81
C ALA A 504 -19.14 2.43 -17.02
N GLY A 505 -19.32 2.58 -15.71
CA GLY A 505 -19.85 1.50 -14.87
C GLY A 505 -18.99 0.23 -14.87
N GLY A 506 -17.69 0.35 -15.06
CA GLY A 506 -16.77 -0.78 -15.11
C GLY A 506 -16.81 -1.59 -16.41
N LYS A 507 -17.51 -1.09 -17.45
CA LYS A 507 -17.65 -1.74 -18.75
C LYS A 507 -17.38 -0.78 -19.89
N LEU A 508 -17.04 -1.35 -21.05
CA LEU A 508 -16.95 -0.67 -22.33
C LEU A 508 -18.24 -0.96 -23.12
N HIS A 509 -18.85 0.09 -23.64
CA HIS A 509 -20.09 0.03 -24.42
C HIS A 509 -19.82 0.45 -25.86
N ARG A 510 -20.28 -0.35 -26.81
CA ARG A 510 -20.18 -0.07 -28.25
C ARG A 510 -21.44 -0.55 -28.97
N LEU A 511 -21.64 -0.13 -30.20
CA LEU A 511 -22.69 -0.68 -31.03
C LEU A 511 -22.24 -2.00 -31.65
N ASP A 512 -23.11 -2.99 -31.63
CA ASP A 512 -22.97 -4.23 -32.40
C ASP A 512 -23.34 -4.02 -33.89
N LYS A 513 -23.26 -5.07 -34.68
CA LYS A 513 -23.63 -5.03 -36.12
C LYS A 513 -25.12 -4.75 -36.36
N ALA A 514 -25.96 -4.98 -35.40
CA ALA A 514 -27.41 -4.72 -35.44
C ALA A 514 -27.75 -3.30 -34.91
N GLY A 515 -26.80 -2.53 -34.46
CA GLY A 515 -26.99 -1.18 -33.90
C GLY A 515 -27.40 -1.16 -32.43
N ASN A 516 -27.35 -2.30 -31.73
CA ASN A 516 -27.66 -2.37 -30.30
C ASN A 516 -26.41 -2.13 -29.44
N VAL A 517 -26.61 -1.72 -28.18
CA VAL A 517 -25.52 -1.56 -27.23
C VAL A 517 -25.01 -2.91 -26.76
N ALA A 518 -23.78 -3.23 -27.10
CA ALA A 518 -23.03 -4.34 -26.55
C ALA A 518 -22.08 -3.82 -25.46
N SER A 519 -22.02 -4.54 -24.33
CA SER A 519 -21.19 -4.19 -23.17
C SER A 519 -20.19 -5.31 -22.89
N GLU A 520 -18.93 -4.97 -22.73
CA GLU A 520 -17.85 -5.92 -22.47
C GLU A 520 -16.90 -5.43 -21.37
N ASP A 521 -16.24 -6.38 -20.71
CA ASP A 521 -15.18 -6.06 -19.76
C ASP A 521 -13.94 -5.56 -20.52
N HIS A 522 -13.40 -4.42 -20.09
CA HIS A 522 -12.25 -3.81 -20.73
C HIS A 522 -11.32 -3.13 -19.73
N GLN A 523 -10.01 -3.12 -20.01
CA GLN A 523 -9.02 -2.51 -19.12
C GLN A 523 -9.28 -1.01 -18.89
N SER A 524 -9.70 -0.26 -19.91
CA SER A 524 -10.01 1.16 -19.81
C SER A 524 -11.21 1.48 -18.94
N ALA A 525 -12.05 0.46 -18.63
CA ALA A 525 -13.22 0.59 -17.76
C ALA A 525 -12.90 0.27 -16.29
N GLN A 526 -11.68 -0.21 -15.99
CA GLN A 526 -11.29 -0.47 -14.61
C GLN A 526 -11.20 0.85 -13.84
N PRO A 527 -11.59 0.84 -12.56
CA PRO A 527 -11.54 2.06 -11.76
C PRO A 527 -10.10 2.49 -11.51
N TYR A 528 -9.89 3.81 -11.44
CA TYR A 528 -8.63 4.36 -11.01
C TYR A 528 -8.55 4.29 -9.48
N LEU A 529 -7.48 3.68 -8.99
CA LEU A 529 -7.21 3.44 -7.58
C LEU A 529 -5.93 4.14 -7.16
N TRP A 530 -5.95 4.80 -6.00
CA TRP A 530 -4.73 5.33 -5.38
C TRP A 530 -4.73 5.08 -3.87
N PRO A 531 -3.57 4.69 -3.31
CA PRO A 531 -3.47 4.30 -1.92
C PRO A 531 -3.72 5.45 -0.95
N MET A 532 -4.28 5.11 0.21
CA MET A 532 -4.46 5.99 1.36
C MET A 532 -3.40 5.71 2.41
N ALA A 533 -2.82 6.78 2.97
CA ALA A 533 -1.89 6.65 4.10
C ALA A 533 -2.30 7.50 5.31
N HIS A 534 -3.11 8.53 5.09
CA HIS A 534 -3.56 9.45 6.15
C HIS A 534 -4.76 8.91 6.93
N ASP A 535 -5.10 9.66 7.98
CA ASP A 535 -6.03 9.29 9.04
C ASP A 535 -5.52 8.03 9.76
N VAL A 536 -4.23 8.08 10.20
CA VAL A 536 -3.61 6.95 10.91
C VAL A 536 -4.27 6.79 12.26
N ARG A 537 -4.90 5.63 12.45
CA ARG A 537 -5.59 5.28 13.68
C ARG A 537 -4.63 4.81 14.76
N PRO A 538 -4.89 5.12 16.04
CA PRO A 538 -4.14 4.52 17.14
C PRO A 538 -4.30 3.00 17.15
N ALA A 539 -3.37 2.29 17.79
CA ALA A 539 -3.36 0.83 17.84
C ALA A 539 -4.67 0.21 18.35
N SER A 540 -5.33 0.86 19.31
CA SER A 540 -6.63 0.41 19.85
C SER A 540 -7.78 0.48 18.84
N LEU A 541 -7.66 1.28 17.79
CA LEU A 541 -8.66 1.44 16.73
C LEU A 541 -8.23 0.81 15.41
N ALA A 542 -7.06 0.18 15.36
CA ALA A 542 -6.58 -0.52 14.17
C ALA A 542 -7.51 -1.67 13.78
N LEU A 543 -7.51 -2.04 12.51
CA LEU A 543 -8.18 -3.25 12.04
C LEU A 543 -7.50 -4.46 12.68
N GLY A 544 -8.28 -5.37 13.25
CA GLY A 544 -7.77 -6.50 14.02
C GLY A 544 -7.57 -6.22 15.52
N ALA A 545 -7.76 -4.98 15.99
CA ALA A 545 -7.65 -4.65 17.42
C ALA A 545 -8.73 -5.34 18.27
N ARG A 546 -9.90 -5.67 17.70
CA ARG A 546 -10.97 -6.43 18.35
C ARG A 546 -10.77 -7.94 18.25
N GLY A 547 -9.72 -8.39 17.60
CA GLY A 547 -9.37 -9.79 17.41
C GLY A 547 -9.32 -10.21 15.93
N CYS A 548 -8.98 -11.48 15.72
CA CYS A 548 -8.80 -12.03 14.37
C CYS A 548 -10.09 -11.98 13.53
N GLN A 549 -11.24 -11.99 14.17
CA GLN A 549 -12.56 -11.97 13.51
C GLN A 549 -12.87 -10.66 12.80
N ASP A 550 -12.15 -9.56 13.07
CA ASP A 550 -12.29 -8.33 12.29
C ASP A 550 -12.05 -8.56 10.77
N CYS A 551 -11.21 -9.58 10.43
CA CYS A 551 -10.91 -9.97 9.06
C CYS A 551 -11.27 -11.42 8.76
N HIS A 552 -11.15 -12.34 9.73
CA HIS A 552 -11.39 -13.77 9.55
C HIS A 552 -12.79 -14.16 10.01
N ASP A 553 -13.78 -13.44 9.48
CA ASP A 553 -15.20 -13.75 9.56
C ASP A 553 -15.74 -14.04 8.16
N THR A 554 -16.76 -14.89 8.05
CA THR A 554 -17.36 -15.29 6.77
C THR A 554 -18.04 -14.15 6.02
N ALA A 555 -18.29 -13.05 6.70
CA ALA A 555 -18.88 -11.82 6.15
C ALA A 555 -17.97 -10.59 6.31
N ALA A 556 -16.68 -10.79 6.64
CA ALA A 556 -15.76 -9.69 6.92
C ALA A 556 -15.72 -8.67 5.76
N PRO A 557 -15.99 -7.39 6.02
CA PRO A 557 -16.12 -6.39 4.95
C PRO A 557 -14.84 -6.17 4.13
N ILE A 558 -13.67 -6.47 4.70
CA ILE A 558 -12.39 -6.39 3.97
C ILE A 558 -12.36 -7.30 2.74
N PHE A 559 -13.15 -8.37 2.72
CA PHE A 559 -13.26 -9.32 1.59
C PHE A 559 -14.62 -9.25 0.92
N PHE A 560 -15.69 -9.13 1.71
CA PHE A 560 -17.07 -9.29 1.24
C PHE A 560 -17.86 -7.99 1.19
N GLY A 561 -17.25 -6.88 1.64
CA GLY A 561 -17.82 -5.54 1.50
C GLY A 561 -18.13 -5.20 0.04
N GLN A 562 -19.08 -4.31 -0.17
CA GLN A 562 -19.53 -3.88 -1.49
C GLN A 562 -18.92 -2.53 -1.84
N VAL A 563 -18.35 -2.47 -3.03
CA VAL A 563 -17.85 -1.24 -3.65
C VAL A 563 -18.88 -0.80 -4.66
N ALA A 564 -19.48 0.34 -4.42
CA ALA A 564 -20.48 0.92 -5.33
C ALA A 564 -19.84 1.17 -6.70
N VAL A 565 -20.53 0.77 -7.76
CA VAL A 565 -20.17 1.10 -9.14
C VAL A 565 -20.86 2.41 -9.51
N ASP A 566 -20.05 3.39 -9.90
CA ASP A 566 -20.55 4.70 -10.30
C ASP A 566 -20.72 4.75 -11.83
N SER A 567 -21.88 5.20 -12.28
CA SER A 567 -22.19 5.25 -13.70
C SER A 567 -23.25 6.31 -14.00
N PRO A 568 -23.11 7.06 -15.10
CA PRO A 568 -24.19 7.91 -15.62
C PRO A 568 -25.28 7.12 -16.33
N LEU A 569 -25.02 5.85 -16.68
CA LEU A 569 -25.99 4.97 -17.33
C LEU A 569 -27.12 4.62 -16.35
N THR A 570 -28.37 4.79 -16.81
CA THR A 570 -29.54 4.48 -15.97
C THR A 570 -29.63 3.00 -15.60
N SER A 571 -29.15 2.12 -16.46
CA SER A 571 -29.16 0.67 -16.26
C SER A 571 -28.11 0.16 -15.27
N GLY A 572 -27.06 0.95 -14.99
CA GLY A 572 -25.93 0.52 -14.16
C GLY A 572 -25.86 1.14 -12.76
N ARG A 573 -26.84 1.98 -12.39
CA ARG A 573 -26.77 2.78 -11.14
C ARG A 573 -26.84 1.98 -9.84
N SER A 574 -27.26 0.73 -9.86
CA SER A 574 -27.42 -0.14 -8.68
C SER A 574 -26.38 -1.25 -8.56
N GLU A 575 -25.41 -1.29 -9.45
CA GLU A 575 -24.39 -2.34 -9.42
C GLU A 575 -23.35 -2.08 -8.31
N SER A 576 -22.85 -3.14 -7.73
CA SER A 576 -21.71 -3.09 -6.81
C SER A 576 -20.76 -4.27 -7.08
N TRP A 577 -19.48 -4.03 -6.84
CA TRP A 577 -18.48 -5.09 -6.89
C TRP A 577 -18.10 -5.50 -5.48
N LYS A 578 -17.82 -6.79 -5.29
CA LYS A 578 -17.31 -7.29 -4.02
C LYS A 578 -15.84 -6.88 -3.83
N MET A 579 -15.47 -6.57 -2.60
CA MET A 579 -14.13 -6.09 -2.22
C MET A 579 -13.02 -7.05 -2.66
N HIS A 580 -13.23 -8.38 -2.55
CA HIS A 580 -12.24 -9.38 -2.95
C HIS A 580 -11.83 -9.30 -4.43
N ARG A 581 -12.68 -8.73 -5.31
CA ARG A 581 -12.35 -8.52 -6.73
C ARG A 581 -11.14 -7.61 -6.90
N PHE A 582 -10.98 -6.62 -6.03
CA PHE A 582 -9.83 -5.70 -6.03
C PHE A 582 -8.56 -6.32 -5.43
N GLN A 583 -8.68 -7.50 -4.83
CA GLN A 583 -7.59 -8.26 -4.24
C GLN A 583 -7.12 -9.41 -5.17
N GLN A 584 -7.15 -9.19 -6.48
CA GLN A 584 -6.82 -10.16 -7.53
C GLN A 584 -7.74 -11.40 -7.51
N ASN A 585 -9.05 -11.18 -7.38
CA ASN A 585 -10.07 -12.24 -7.34
C ASN A 585 -9.75 -13.31 -6.30
N LEU A 586 -9.46 -12.87 -5.08
CA LEU A 586 -9.18 -13.76 -3.96
C LEU A 586 -10.23 -14.90 -3.91
N ASP A 587 -9.75 -16.11 -3.74
CA ASP A 587 -10.63 -17.28 -3.61
C ASP A 587 -11.53 -17.14 -2.38
N THR A 588 -12.80 -16.82 -2.62
CA THR A 588 -13.79 -16.56 -1.57
C THR A 588 -14.20 -17.83 -0.83
N VAL A 589 -14.10 -19.00 -1.48
CA VAL A 589 -14.37 -20.31 -0.84
C VAL A 589 -13.28 -20.55 0.20
N TYR A 590 -12.01 -20.40 -0.20
CA TYR A 590 -10.89 -20.51 0.74
C TYR A 590 -11.01 -19.54 1.90
N VAL A 591 -11.36 -18.26 1.65
CA VAL A 591 -11.49 -17.25 2.73
C VAL A 591 -12.60 -17.62 3.69
N ALA A 592 -13.74 -18.12 3.20
CA ALA A 592 -14.86 -18.58 4.03
C ALA A 592 -14.49 -19.84 4.83
N ASP A 593 -13.81 -20.81 4.22
CA ASP A 593 -13.35 -22.02 4.90
C ASP A 593 -12.33 -21.69 5.98
N PHE A 594 -11.42 -20.79 5.68
CA PHE A 594 -10.43 -20.31 6.65
C PHE A 594 -11.10 -19.59 7.83
N ALA A 595 -12.08 -18.74 7.56
CA ALA A 595 -12.87 -18.07 8.60
C ALA A 595 -13.63 -19.08 9.47
N ASN A 596 -14.25 -20.09 8.87
CA ASN A 596 -14.91 -21.17 9.60
C ASN A 596 -13.93 -21.97 10.48
N ALA A 597 -12.70 -22.19 10.00
CA ALA A 597 -11.66 -22.89 10.76
C ALA A 597 -11.27 -22.15 12.07
N PHE A 598 -11.46 -20.83 12.13
CA PHE A 598 -11.21 -20.04 13.34
C PHE A 598 -12.09 -20.45 14.52
N ARG A 599 -13.28 -21.01 14.30
CA ARG A 599 -14.18 -21.53 15.35
C ARG A 599 -13.53 -22.66 16.14
N TYR A 600 -12.67 -23.46 15.52
CA TYR A 600 -11.96 -24.58 16.14
C TYR A 600 -10.65 -24.17 16.81
N ARG A 601 -10.20 -22.93 16.63
CA ARG A 601 -8.91 -22.45 17.15
C ARG A 601 -8.72 -22.64 18.67
N PRO A 602 -9.70 -22.42 19.55
CA PRO A 602 -9.54 -22.68 20.98
C PRO A 602 -9.23 -24.16 21.27
N TRP A 603 -9.93 -25.08 20.61
CA TRP A 603 -9.71 -26.51 20.73
C TRP A 603 -8.33 -26.92 20.22
N LEU A 604 -7.90 -26.41 19.08
CA LEU A 604 -6.56 -26.66 18.54
C LEU A 604 -5.47 -26.21 19.53
N LYS A 605 -5.62 -25.02 20.09
CA LYS A 605 -4.69 -24.49 21.12
C LYS A 605 -4.68 -25.38 22.38
N GLY A 606 -5.83 -25.72 22.87
CA GLY A 606 -5.97 -26.60 24.06
C GLY A 606 -5.30 -27.95 23.85
N THR A 607 -5.58 -28.62 22.73
CA THR A 607 -5.01 -29.94 22.38
C THR A 607 -3.49 -29.89 22.26
N VAL A 608 -2.94 -28.90 21.53
CA VAL A 608 -1.50 -28.74 21.33
C VAL A 608 -0.80 -28.45 22.65
N THR A 609 -1.39 -27.58 23.49
CA THR A 609 -0.84 -27.26 24.83
C THR A 609 -0.85 -28.45 25.74
N ALA A 610 -1.95 -29.19 25.78
CA ALA A 610 -2.07 -30.43 26.59
C ALA A 610 -1.06 -31.49 26.12
N ALA A 611 -0.91 -31.68 24.79
CA ALA A 611 0.08 -32.62 24.24
C ALA A 611 1.53 -32.23 24.60
N ALA A 612 1.85 -30.91 24.53
CA ALA A 612 3.16 -30.42 24.97
C ALA A 612 3.43 -30.69 26.46
N ALA A 613 2.43 -30.44 27.32
CA ALA A 613 2.53 -30.70 28.75
C ALA A 613 2.73 -32.20 29.01
N VAL A 614 1.96 -33.08 28.36
CA VAL A 614 2.11 -34.53 28.47
C VAL A 614 3.49 -34.99 28.02
N LEU A 615 4.00 -34.53 26.86
CA LEU A 615 5.33 -34.89 26.40
C LEU A 615 6.42 -34.42 27.36
N LEU A 616 6.31 -33.20 27.87
CA LEU A 616 7.27 -32.68 28.86
C LEU A 616 7.25 -33.52 30.16
N LEU A 617 6.06 -33.81 30.69
CA LEU A 617 5.88 -34.63 31.87
C LEU A 617 6.40 -36.04 31.65
N LEU A 618 6.20 -36.66 30.48
CA LEU A 618 6.77 -37.97 30.14
C LEU A 618 8.29 -37.98 30.14
N VAL A 619 8.91 -36.96 29.58
CA VAL A 619 10.39 -36.85 29.56
C VAL A 619 10.91 -36.63 30.98
N LEU A 620 10.29 -35.74 31.76
CA LEU A 620 10.64 -35.51 33.15
C LEU A 620 10.37 -36.75 34.01
N ALA A 621 9.29 -37.44 33.78
CA ALA A 621 8.86 -38.67 34.48
C ALA A 621 9.79 -39.83 34.21
N TYR A 622 10.46 -39.87 33.05
CA TYR A 622 11.45 -40.91 32.77
C TYR A 622 12.65 -40.85 33.71
N VAL A 623 12.98 -39.66 34.19
CA VAL A 623 14.04 -39.41 35.19
C VAL A 623 13.54 -39.83 36.60
N MET A 624 12.20 -39.88 36.84
CA MET A 624 11.62 -40.23 38.12
C MET A 624 11.04 -41.67 38.12
N PRO A 625 11.54 -42.61 38.94
CA PRO A 625 11.09 -44.02 38.93
C PRO A 625 9.60 -44.26 39.21
N ALA A 626 8.92 -43.34 39.89
CA ALA A 626 7.52 -43.45 40.26
C ALA A 626 6.56 -43.36 39.04
N LEU A 627 6.90 -42.66 37.99
CA LEU A 627 6.07 -42.47 36.82
C LEU A 627 6.33 -43.53 35.74
N GLY A 628 7.45 -44.26 35.78
CA GLY A 628 7.69 -45.46 34.98
C GLY A 628 6.65 -46.58 35.25
N ARG A 629 6.06 -46.60 36.46
CA ARG A 629 4.98 -47.51 36.83
C ARG A 629 3.65 -47.15 36.20
N LEU A 630 3.34 -45.89 36.04
CA LEU A 630 2.12 -45.43 35.36
C LEU A 630 2.15 -45.77 33.85
N SER A 631 3.30 -45.64 33.22
CA SER A 631 3.51 -46.02 31.82
C SER A 631 3.33 -47.53 31.60
N ALA A 632 3.76 -48.37 32.56
CA ALA A 632 3.58 -49.81 32.51
C ALA A 632 2.12 -50.23 32.60
N ALA A 633 1.35 -49.61 33.49
CA ALA A 633 -0.08 -49.89 33.65
C ALA A 633 -0.93 -49.53 32.45
N THR A 634 -0.62 -48.40 31.75
CA THR A 634 -1.32 -47.95 30.55
C THR A 634 -0.95 -48.75 29.28
N ALA A 635 0.14 -49.49 29.30
CA ALA A 635 0.61 -50.29 28.16
C ALA A 635 -0.20 -51.56 27.86
N GLN A 636 -1.22 -51.89 28.66
CA GLN A 636 -2.01 -53.15 28.51
C GLN A 636 -3.08 -53.08 27.40
N GLY A 637 -3.50 -51.90 26.95
CA GLY A 637 -4.54 -51.73 25.94
C GLY A 637 -4.01 -51.95 24.49
N LYS A 638 -4.16 -53.15 23.94
CA LYS A 638 -3.72 -53.48 22.55
C LYS A 638 -4.40 -52.60 21.50
N SER A 639 -5.69 -52.38 21.58
CA SER A 639 -6.49 -51.57 20.63
C SER A 639 -6.09 -50.08 20.69
N ALA A 640 -5.94 -49.51 21.88
CA ALA A 640 -5.51 -48.10 22.04
C ALA A 640 -4.12 -47.82 21.43
N ARG A 641 -3.20 -48.77 21.55
CA ARG A 641 -1.85 -48.66 20.96
C ARG A 641 -1.89 -48.68 19.43
N VAL A 642 -2.73 -49.56 18.85
CA VAL A 642 -2.90 -49.62 17.35
C VAL A 642 -3.49 -48.32 16.85
N VAL A 643 -4.56 -47.83 17.49
CA VAL A 643 -5.20 -46.56 17.10
C VAL A 643 -4.24 -45.38 17.22
N ALA A 644 -3.50 -45.26 18.33
CA ALA A 644 -2.52 -44.18 18.52
C ALA A 644 -1.39 -44.21 17.46
N ASN A 645 -0.87 -45.44 17.15
CA ASN A 645 0.17 -45.56 16.11
C ASN A 645 -0.37 -45.21 14.72
N LEU A 646 -1.55 -45.67 14.34
CA LEU A 646 -2.18 -45.35 13.07
C LEU A 646 -2.46 -43.86 12.93
N ALA A 647 -3.00 -43.24 14.00
CA ALA A 647 -3.23 -41.78 14.01
C ALA A 647 -1.92 -40.99 13.88
N ALA A 648 -0.87 -41.41 14.61
CA ALA A 648 0.43 -40.76 14.55
C ALA A 648 1.07 -40.87 13.15
N VAL A 649 1.05 -42.05 12.54
CA VAL A 649 1.59 -42.28 11.18
C VAL A 649 0.82 -41.49 10.14
N SER A 650 -0.51 -41.53 10.19
CA SER A 650 -1.36 -40.80 9.25
C SER A 650 -1.17 -39.28 9.38
N ALA A 651 -1.23 -38.76 10.61
CA ALA A 651 -1.04 -37.33 10.86
C ALA A 651 0.39 -36.87 10.53
N CYS A 652 1.41 -37.71 10.77
CA CYS A 652 2.78 -37.45 10.36
C CYS A 652 2.88 -37.36 8.83
N GLY A 653 2.30 -38.33 8.10
CA GLY A 653 2.28 -38.32 6.63
C GLY A 653 1.65 -37.04 6.07
N VAL A 654 0.47 -36.65 6.60
CA VAL A 654 -0.22 -35.41 6.20
C VAL A 654 0.63 -34.17 6.53
N SER A 655 1.24 -34.11 7.73
CA SER A 655 2.06 -32.96 8.14
C SER A 655 3.31 -32.84 7.31
N VAL A 656 3.96 -33.94 6.93
CA VAL A 656 5.12 -33.97 6.05
C VAL A 656 4.73 -33.56 4.63
N ALA A 657 3.67 -34.14 4.06
CA ALA A 657 3.21 -33.83 2.70
C ALA A 657 2.79 -32.36 2.55
N SER A 658 2.17 -31.79 3.59
CA SER A 658 1.77 -30.38 3.55
C SER A 658 2.93 -29.42 3.86
N GLY A 659 3.86 -29.78 4.73
CA GLY A 659 4.94 -28.88 5.23
C GLY A 659 6.25 -28.99 4.45
N PHE A 660 6.61 -30.17 3.94
CA PHE A 660 7.91 -30.42 3.30
C PHE A 660 8.16 -29.55 2.04
N PRO A 661 7.19 -29.31 1.15
CA PRO A 661 7.42 -28.43 0.02
C PRO A 661 7.82 -27.00 0.44
N ALA A 662 7.18 -26.45 1.47
CA ALA A 662 7.52 -25.14 2.01
C ALA A 662 8.90 -25.10 2.69
N LEU A 663 9.32 -26.24 3.28
CA LEU A 663 10.67 -26.36 3.85
C LEU A 663 11.74 -26.30 2.76
N VAL A 664 11.50 -26.95 1.62
CA VAL A 664 12.45 -27.01 0.50
C VAL A 664 12.48 -25.69 -0.28
N SER A 665 11.34 -25.09 -0.55
CA SER A 665 11.25 -23.82 -1.31
C SER A 665 11.65 -22.59 -0.49
N GLY A 666 11.70 -22.71 0.85
CA GLY A 666 11.91 -21.56 1.74
C GLY A 666 10.69 -20.63 1.86
N GLU A 667 9.58 -20.94 1.17
CA GLU A 667 8.36 -20.14 1.20
C GLU A 667 7.53 -20.37 2.47
N SER A 668 6.70 -19.40 2.80
CA SER A 668 5.73 -19.53 3.89
C SER A 668 4.56 -20.42 3.46
N LEU A 669 4.12 -21.31 4.35
CA LEU A 669 2.90 -22.08 4.14
C LEU A 669 1.69 -21.16 4.04
N THR A 670 0.90 -21.32 2.98
CA THR A 670 -0.32 -20.54 2.73
C THR A 670 -1.43 -21.42 2.17
N GLY A 671 -2.64 -20.89 2.10
CA GLY A 671 -3.77 -21.57 1.48
C GLY A 671 -4.20 -22.83 2.20
N TYR A 672 -4.82 -23.74 1.47
CA TYR A 672 -5.29 -25.03 2.01
C TYR A 672 -4.16 -25.88 2.60
N ARG A 673 -2.92 -25.76 2.07
CA ARG A 673 -1.77 -26.47 2.67
C ARG A 673 -1.53 -26.06 4.11
N LEU A 674 -1.64 -24.77 4.43
CA LEU A 674 -1.56 -24.28 5.81
C LEU A 674 -2.69 -24.83 6.68
N MET A 675 -3.94 -24.82 6.16
CA MET A 675 -5.10 -25.33 6.90
C MET A 675 -4.95 -26.80 7.22
N ILE A 676 -4.54 -27.62 6.25
CA ILE A 676 -4.30 -29.06 6.41
C ILE A 676 -3.17 -29.30 7.42
N HIS A 677 -2.07 -28.56 7.32
CA HIS A 677 -0.93 -28.68 8.23
C HIS A 677 -1.31 -28.36 9.66
N VAL A 678 -1.97 -27.22 9.86
CA VAL A 678 -2.44 -26.78 11.20
C VAL A 678 -3.52 -27.69 11.75
N GLY A 679 -4.39 -28.27 10.90
CA GLY A 679 -5.41 -29.23 11.29
C GLY A 679 -4.82 -30.60 11.70
N ALA A 680 -3.78 -31.08 11.01
CA ALA A 680 -3.10 -32.32 11.33
C ALA A 680 -2.20 -32.23 12.59
N ALA A 681 -1.65 -31.06 12.86
CA ALA A 681 -0.69 -30.85 13.96
C ALA A 681 -1.20 -31.26 15.35
N PRO A 682 -2.43 -30.93 15.79
CA PRO A 682 -2.97 -31.38 17.08
C PRO A 682 -3.13 -32.90 17.15
N VAL A 683 -3.55 -33.53 16.06
CA VAL A 683 -3.69 -34.99 15.97
C VAL A 683 -2.33 -35.65 16.08
N LEU A 684 -1.31 -35.12 15.40
CA LEU A 684 0.06 -35.61 15.49
C LEU A 684 0.62 -35.41 16.90
N ALA A 685 0.41 -34.25 17.52
CA ALA A 685 0.89 -33.94 18.86
C ALA A 685 0.27 -34.88 19.92
N ALA A 686 -1.06 -35.04 19.88
CA ALA A 686 -1.77 -35.88 20.81
C ALA A 686 -1.43 -37.37 20.62
N SER A 687 -1.47 -37.88 19.39
CA SER A 687 -1.13 -39.27 19.10
C SER A 687 0.36 -39.55 19.33
N GLY A 688 1.26 -38.63 19.05
CA GLY A 688 2.68 -38.73 19.35
C GLY A 688 2.97 -38.81 20.86
N ALA A 689 2.27 -37.99 21.65
CA ALA A 689 2.32 -38.07 23.10
C ALA A 689 1.87 -39.46 23.62
N LEU A 690 0.74 -39.97 23.09
CA LEU A 690 0.26 -41.33 23.43
C LEU A 690 1.20 -42.43 22.98
N VAL A 691 1.75 -42.34 21.77
CA VAL A 691 2.78 -43.27 21.27
C VAL A 691 3.99 -43.27 22.21
N THR A 692 4.47 -42.10 22.58
CA THR A 692 5.59 -41.94 23.50
C THR A 692 5.26 -42.58 24.85
N LEU A 693 4.06 -42.36 25.42
CA LEU A 693 3.63 -42.99 26.66
C LEU A 693 3.61 -44.51 26.57
N PHE A 694 2.99 -45.09 25.51
CA PHE A 694 2.85 -46.53 25.35
C PHE A 694 4.16 -47.30 25.09
N TRP A 695 5.14 -46.60 24.49
CA TRP A 695 6.39 -47.24 24.09
C TRP A 695 7.59 -46.85 24.96
N ALA A 696 7.44 -45.88 25.87
CA ALA A 696 8.53 -45.39 26.73
C ALA A 696 9.19 -46.51 27.53
N GLN A 697 8.38 -47.40 28.15
CA GLN A 697 8.89 -48.51 28.96
C GLN A 697 9.73 -49.52 28.14
N ARG A 698 9.28 -49.82 26.89
CA ARG A 698 10.00 -50.75 26.01
C ARG A 698 11.30 -50.17 25.44
N ASN A 699 11.41 -48.85 25.42
CA ASN A 699 12.61 -48.16 24.93
C ASN A 699 13.44 -47.58 26.08
N ARG A 700 13.22 -47.98 27.32
CA ARG A 700 14.02 -47.59 28.47
C ARG A 700 15.43 -48.15 28.33
N PHE A 701 16.47 -47.31 28.60
CA PHE A 701 17.84 -47.76 28.68
C PHE A 701 18.04 -48.60 29.93
N ASP A 702 18.71 -49.72 29.75
CA ASP A 702 19.10 -50.63 30.84
C ASP A 702 20.60 -50.59 31.10
N ARG A 703 21.05 -51.29 32.15
CA ARG A 703 22.49 -51.35 32.49
C ARG A 703 23.35 -51.97 31.38
N ALA A 704 22.78 -52.88 30.59
CA ALA A 704 23.48 -53.51 29.49
C ALA A 704 23.71 -52.50 28.33
N ASP A 705 22.75 -51.61 28.08
CA ASP A 705 22.89 -50.55 27.08
C ASP A 705 24.04 -49.58 27.46
N TRP A 706 24.11 -49.18 28.74
CA TRP A 706 25.18 -48.31 29.23
C TRP A 706 26.54 -48.96 29.18
N ASN A 707 26.64 -50.26 29.47
CA ASN A 707 27.88 -51.02 29.34
C ASN A 707 28.37 -51.08 27.88
N ARG A 708 27.47 -51.19 26.92
CA ARG A 708 27.78 -51.18 25.48
C ARG A 708 28.31 -49.81 25.01
N VAL A 709 27.71 -48.74 25.50
CA VAL A 709 28.18 -47.38 25.19
C VAL A 709 29.61 -47.16 25.72
N ARG A 710 29.92 -47.67 26.93
CA ARG A 710 31.25 -47.53 27.56
C ARG A 710 32.33 -48.42 26.95
N ARG A 711 31.93 -49.54 26.28
CA ARG A 711 32.89 -50.49 25.67
C ARG A 711 32.44 -50.82 24.24
N PRO A 712 32.63 -49.88 23.28
CA PRO A 712 32.08 -50.05 21.94
C PRO A 712 32.77 -51.13 21.08
N PHE A 713 33.96 -51.61 21.46
CA PHE A 713 34.75 -52.58 20.72
C PHE A 713 34.93 -53.94 21.44
N GLY A 714 34.14 -54.26 22.47
CA GLY A 714 34.13 -55.60 23.09
C GLY A 714 33.53 -56.61 22.13
N ALA A 715 34.13 -57.86 22.17
CA ALA A 715 33.83 -58.97 21.29
C ALA A 715 32.31 -59.21 21.20
N ALA A 716 31.74 -59.22 19.96
CA ALA A 716 30.35 -59.44 19.69
C ALA A 716 30.00 -60.92 20.03
N PRO A 717 28.98 -61.21 20.87
CA PRO A 717 28.43 -62.52 20.96
C PRO A 717 27.67 -62.87 19.69
N SER A 718 27.81 -64.15 19.32
CA SER A 718 27.27 -64.80 18.16
C SER A 718 25.83 -64.54 17.85
N ARG A 719 25.51 -64.39 16.54
CA ARG A 719 24.25 -64.64 15.78
C ARG A 719 22.90 -64.10 16.27
N ALA A 720 22.78 -63.41 17.36
CA ALA A 720 21.52 -62.72 17.75
C ALA A 720 21.46 -61.29 17.22
N ALA A 721 20.28 -60.75 16.97
CA ALA A 721 20.01 -59.40 16.45
C ALA A 721 21.06 -58.40 16.94
N SER A 722 21.69 -57.68 16.02
CA SER A 722 22.80 -56.75 16.34
C SER A 722 22.41 -55.93 17.58
N PRO A 723 23.06 -56.13 18.75
CA PRO A 723 22.71 -55.44 19.99
C PRO A 723 22.78 -53.93 19.87
N TYR A 724 23.49 -53.44 18.82
CA TYR A 724 23.56 -52.06 18.45
C TYR A 724 22.28 -51.56 17.77
N ALA A 725 21.59 -52.41 17.01
CA ALA A 725 20.31 -52.04 16.41
C ALA A 725 19.24 -51.75 17.47
N VAL A 726 19.23 -52.55 18.55
CA VAL A 726 18.33 -52.33 19.68
C VAL A 726 18.68 -51.05 20.46
N LEU A 727 19.96 -50.79 20.67
CA LEU A 727 20.46 -49.59 21.32
C LEU A 727 20.12 -48.35 20.49
N LEU A 728 20.37 -48.36 19.18
CA LEU A 728 20.10 -47.27 18.27
C LEU A 728 18.59 -47.02 18.13
N ARG A 729 17.75 -48.06 18.10
CA ARG A 729 16.30 -47.93 18.17
C ARG A 729 15.86 -47.15 19.44
N LYS A 730 16.38 -47.51 20.61
CA LYS A 730 16.08 -46.84 21.89
C LYS A 730 16.53 -45.37 21.83
N LEU A 731 17.74 -45.12 21.31
CA LEU A 731 18.28 -43.77 21.16
C LEU A 731 17.40 -42.90 20.31
N PHE A 732 17.07 -43.34 19.09
CA PHE A 732 16.29 -42.54 18.14
C PHE A 732 14.83 -42.39 18.59
N PHE A 733 14.27 -43.30 19.37
CA PHE A 733 12.99 -43.11 20.05
C PHE A 733 13.02 -41.89 20.97
N TRP A 734 14.03 -41.78 21.82
CA TRP A 734 14.15 -40.67 22.77
C TRP A 734 14.56 -39.36 22.09
N VAL A 735 15.39 -39.42 21.10
CA VAL A 735 15.70 -38.21 20.28
C VAL A 735 14.44 -37.68 19.62
N ALA A 736 13.60 -38.55 19.07
CA ALA A 736 12.32 -38.14 18.50
C ALA A 736 11.37 -37.54 19.55
N ALA A 737 11.25 -38.17 20.74
CA ALA A 737 10.43 -37.66 21.82
C ALA A 737 10.91 -36.29 22.34
N ILE A 738 12.22 -36.10 22.48
CA ILE A 738 12.83 -34.82 22.89
C ILE A 738 12.63 -33.75 21.81
N ALA A 739 12.86 -34.09 20.54
CA ALA A 739 12.67 -33.15 19.42
C ALA A 739 11.18 -32.74 19.20
N ALA A 740 10.26 -33.62 19.59
CA ALA A 740 8.83 -33.29 19.55
C ALA A 740 8.45 -32.15 20.50
N ILE A 741 9.16 -31.99 21.62
CA ILE A 741 8.88 -30.93 22.61
C ILE A 741 9.06 -29.53 22.00
N PRO A 742 10.23 -29.15 21.51
CA PRO A 742 10.39 -27.82 20.91
C PRO A 742 9.55 -27.65 19.64
N ALA A 743 9.29 -28.72 18.86
CA ALA A 743 8.38 -28.66 17.72
C ALA A 743 6.96 -28.27 18.12
N VAL A 744 6.43 -28.92 19.16
CA VAL A 744 5.07 -28.65 19.65
C VAL A 744 5.00 -27.33 20.42
N VAL A 745 5.98 -27.03 21.26
CA VAL A 745 6.03 -25.79 22.06
C VAL A 745 6.17 -24.56 21.16
N SER A 746 7.03 -24.62 20.13
CA SER A 746 7.18 -23.48 19.21
C SER A 746 5.89 -23.22 18.42
N ALA A 747 5.21 -24.28 17.96
CA ALA A 747 3.91 -24.16 17.31
C ALA A 747 2.85 -23.57 18.24
N ALA A 748 2.79 -24.04 19.50
CA ALA A 748 1.87 -23.51 20.51
C ALA A 748 2.14 -22.02 20.78
N LEU A 749 3.39 -21.66 21.04
CA LEU A 749 3.77 -20.25 21.30
C LEU A 749 3.48 -19.33 20.11
N ALA A 750 3.56 -19.81 18.87
CA ALA A 750 3.18 -19.05 17.68
C ALA A 750 1.66 -18.75 17.63
N MET A 751 0.84 -19.56 18.30
CA MET A 751 -0.61 -19.37 18.39
C MET A 751 -1.05 -18.42 19.51
N PHE A 752 -0.17 -18.13 20.48
CA PHE A 752 -0.46 -17.25 21.61
C PHE A 752 0.18 -15.87 21.41
N PRO A 753 -0.43 -14.79 21.93
CA PRO A 753 0.07 -13.43 21.80
C PRO A 753 1.22 -13.14 22.79
N VAL A 754 2.20 -14.05 22.86
CA VAL A 754 3.35 -13.92 23.78
C VAL A 754 4.49 -13.14 23.16
N LEU A 755 4.81 -13.43 21.90
CA LEU A 755 5.92 -12.79 21.19
C LEU A 755 5.42 -11.75 20.18
N ALA A 756 6.21 -10.68 20.05
CA ALA A 756 6.01 -9.70 18.97
C ALA A 756 6.18 -10.36 17.61
N SER A 757 5.44 -9.90 16.59
CA SER A 757 5.46 -10.47 15.23
C SER A 757 6.86 -10.58 14.64
N VAL A 758 7.73 -9.60 14.90
CA VAL A 758 9.12 -9.59 14.42
C VAL A 758 10.00 -10.68 15.04
N ARG A 759 9.60 -11.24 16.18
CA ARG A 759 10.32 -12.35 16.84
C ARG A 759 9.69 -13.73 16.54
N GLN A 760 8.53 -13.78 15.93
CA GLN A 760 7.88 -15.04 15.56
C GLN A 760 8.66 -15.87 14.53
N PRO A 761 9.44 -15.31 13.58
CA PRO A 761 10.29 -16.10 12.69
C PRO A 761 11.20 -17.07 13.43
N LEU A 762 11.73 -16.68 14.60
CA LEU A 762 12.54 -17.56 15.45
C LEU A 762 11.77 -18.82 15.86
N LEU A 763 10.46 -18.69 16.21
CA LEU A 763 9.65 -19.86 16.53
C LEU A 763 9.46 -20.79 15.33
N PHE A 764 9.30 -20.24 14.14
CA PHE A 764 9.17 -21.03 12.92
C PHE A 764 10.47 -21.73 12.55
N GLU A 765 11.63 -21.11 12.78
CA GLU A 765 12.94 -21.77 12.64
C GLU A 765 13.10 -22.91 13.65
N VAL A 766 12.85 -22.66 14.92
CA VAL A 766 12.86 -23.71 15.96
C VAL A 766 11.93 -24.86 15.57
N HIS A 767 10.72 -24.54 15.08
CA HIS A 767 9.76 -25.55 14.61
C HIS A 767 10.35 -26.37 13.46
N ARG A 768 10.86 -25.71 12.41
CA ARG A 768 11.45 -26.35 11.20
C ARG A 768 12.58 -27.31 11.57
N TYR A 769 13.58 -26.84 12.33
CA TYR A 769 14.72 -27.69 12.70
C TYR A 769 14.29 -28.86 13.62
N SER A 770 13.40 -28.61 14.57
CA SER A 770 12.90 -29.64 15.46
C SER A 770 12.11 -30.71 14.71
N VAL A 771 11.30 -30.35 13.73
CA VAL A 771 10.53 -31.28 12.89
C VAL A 771 11.45 -32.10 11.99
N VAL A 772 12.53 -31.52 11.45
CA VAL A 772 13.54 -32.27 10.67
C VAL A 772 14.22 -33.32 11.54
N VAL A 773 14.66 -32.95 12.75
CA VAL A 773 15.26 -33.89 13.70
C VAL A 773 14.25 -34.98 14.12
N LEU A 774 13.01 -34.60 14.38
CA LEU A 774 11.92 -35.53 14.71
C LEU A 774 11.69 -36.54 13.58
N ALA A 775 11.53 -36.06 12.34
CA ALA A 775 11.27 -36.91 11.18
C ALA A 775 12.45 -37.86 10.89
N ALA A 776 13.68 -37.35 10.92
CA ALA A 776 14.89 -38.18 10.73
C ALA A 776 14.99 -39.25 11.82
N SER A 777 14.76 -38.86 13.07
CA SER A 777 14.81 -39.80 14.22
C SER A 777 13.70 -40.87 14.15
N ALA A 778 12.50 -40.49 13.71
CA ALA A 778 11.38 -41.44 13.52
C ALA A 778 11.70 -42.44 12.39
N LEU A 779 12.27 -41.99 11.29
CA LEU A 779 12.71 -42.87 10.19
C LEU A 779 13.78 -43.84 10.65
N LEU A 780 14.81 -43.35 11.37
CA LEU A 780 15.88 -44.18 11.91
C LEU A 780 15.36 -45.17 12.98
N PHE A 781 14.47 -44.74 13.86
CA PHE A 781 13.78 -45.59 14.79
C PHE A 781 13.05 -46.72 14.08
N THR A 782 12.27 -46.43 13.03
CA THR A 782 11.53 -47.42 12.25
C THR A 782 12.49 -48.39 11.54
N GLY A 783 13.55 -47.87 10.94
CA GLY A 783 14.58 -48.66 10.28
C GLY A 783 15.29 -49.66 11.25
N PHE A 784 15.73 -49.15 12.40
CA PHE A 784 16.35 -50.02 13.41
C PHE A 784 15.34 -50.97 14.10
N ALA A 785 14.09 -50.60 14.23
CA ALA A 785 13.02 -51.48 14.68
C ALA A 785 12.78 -52.63 13.71
N LEU A 786 12.82 -52.35 12.40
CA LEU A 786 12.67 -53.39 11.36
C LEU A 786 13.88 -54.33 11.32
N VAL A 787 15.11 -53.79 11.40
CA VAL A 787 16.32 -54.62 11.49
C VAL A 787 16.29 -55.53 12.72
N ALA A 788 15.89 -54.99 13.88
CA ALA A 788 15.78 -55.76 15.10
C ALA A 788 14.67 -56.83 15.02
N TRP A 789 13.63 -56.64 14.23
CA TRP A 789 12.55 -57.59 14.01
C TRP A 789 12.97 -58.71 13.01
N THR A 790 13.59 -58.36 11.89
CA THR A 790 14.03 -59.34 10.89
C THR A 790 15.12 -60.27 11.42
N CYS A 791 15.98 -59.80 12.31
CA CYS A 791 16.99 -60.61 12.98
C CYS A 791 16.42 -61.57 14.05
N ARG A 792 15.17 -61.47 14.46
CA ARG A 792 14.49 -62.38 15.40
C ARG A 792 13.77 -63.54 14.72
N TYR A 793 13.48 -63.48 13.42
CA TYR A 793 12.67 -64.45 12.68
C TYR A 793 13.30 -65.78 12.30
N PRO A 794 14.67 -66.00 12.37
CA PRO A 794 15.25 -67.30 12.05
C PRO A 794 15.10 -68.37 13.11
N GLU A 795 14.89 -67.99 14.39
CA GLU A 795 14.85 -68.98 15.48
C GLU A 795 13.50 -69.72 15.59
N ASP A 796 12.37 -69.10 15.26
CA ASP A 796 11.04 -69.72 15.37
C ASP A 796 10.69 -70.69 14.22
N ARG A 797 11.46 -70.74 13.12
CA ARG A 797 11.23 -71.72 12.01
C ARG A 797 12.04 -72.99 12.15
N GLY A 798 13.01 -73.00 13.02
CA GLY A 798 13.84 -74.19 13.31
C GLY A 798 13.15 -75.21 14.24
N GLU A 799 12.31 -74.72 15.15
CA GLU A 799 11.63 -75.63 16.09
C GLU A 799 10.34 -76.25 15.53
N ALA A 800 9.71 -75.63 14.55
CA ALA A 800 8.48 -76.20 13.90
C ALA A 800 8.77 -77.31 12.86
N ALA A 801 10.04 -77.46 12.42
CA ALA A 801 10.43 -78.48 11.43
C ALA A 801 11.01 -79.79 12.11
N GLY A 802 11.23 -79.76 13.43
CA GLY A 802 11.84 -80.88 14.16
C GLY A 802 10.84 -81.81 14.81
N VAL A 803 9.53 -81.64 14.68
CA VAL A 803 8.51 -82.45 15.40
C VAL A 803 7.72 -83.42 14.47
N VAL A 804 8.09 -83.57 13.18
CA VAL A 804 7.41 -84.46 12.27
C VAL A 804 8.33 -85.55 11.70
N SER A 805 9.32 -86.02 12.45
CA SER A 805 10.03 -87.25 12.09
C SER A 805 10.33 -88.09 13.36
N GLY A 806 9.34 -88.74 13.83
CA GLY A 806 9.54 -89.76 14.95
C GLY A 806 8.25 -90.29 15.48
N SER A 807 7.53 -91.13 14.71
CA SER A 807 6.89 -92.35 15.07
C SER A 807 6.05 -92.83 13.92
#